data_a9f01569ba2052bcde5811143a021d17
#
_entry.id   a9f01569ba2052bcde5811143a021d17
#
_cell.length_a   1.000
_cell.length_b   1.000
_cell.length_c   1.000
_cell.angle_alpha   90.00
_cell.angle_beta   90.00
_cell.angle_gamma   90.00
#
_symmetry.space_group_name_H-M   'P 1'
#
loop_
_entity.id
_entity.type
_entity.pdbx_description
1 polymer ?
#
loop_
_entity_poly.entity_id
_entity_poly.type
_entity_poly.pdbx_seq_one_letter_code
_entity_poly.pdbx_strand_id
1 'polypeptide(L)'
;MLRVRDAADYGFCWKAAPLISWGIDLGSSETINHNQLKIKGIKDVSAPLEGARYWSATMNLHDKRTPLSVTTGPIGKSRKVYSSPQGRPDIRVPFREIPLDPSCGEPPLRVYDPSGPYSCDAFAPDLSAGLPSARPWLATRAGLETYQGREVKPEDNGFAEGERLVPPCPAERRLYRAAGAAPVTQLEFARAGIVTEEMIYVSHRENLCRERAPDAAKERIADGESFGAYIPEFVTPEFVRDEIARGRAIIPANINHPELEPVIIGRNFLVKVNANIGNSAVTSSVAEEVEKMVWASRWGADTVMDLSTGRNIHNIRDWIIRNASVPIGTVPIYQALEKVGGDALKLDWDVFKDTLIEQAEQGVDYFTIHAGVRLAYVPLTANRVTGIVSRGGSIMARWCLSKHRESFLYERFDEICDIMRKYDVSFSLGDGLRPGSNADANDAAQFAELETLGELTRIAWDKGCQVMIEGPGHVPMHKIKANMDKQLKVCGEAPFYTLGPLVTDVAPGYDHITSGIGAAMIGWFGTAMLCYVTPKEHLGLPDRDDVKTGVITYRIAAHAADLAKGHPAARDRDDAMSRARFDFRWSDQFEIGLDPDTARDYHDETMPKEAHKVAHFCSMCGPKFCSMQITQDLRKEAAAIAERGMAEKAEEFLEKGAELYVRE
;
A
#
# COMPACT_ATOMS: atom_id res chain seq x y z
N MET A 1 53.00 13.37 14.73
CA MET A 1 54.13 13.70 13.83
C MET A 1 54.10 12.74 12.67
N LEU A 2 53.71 13.23 11.51
CA LEU A 2 54.24 12.87 10.20
C LEU A 2 53.50 13.74 9.16
N ARG A 3 54.32 14.30 8.28
CA ARG A 3 54.06 15.49 7.46
C ARG A 3 53.24 15.19 6.22
N VAL A 4 52.47 16.26 5.84
CA VAL A 4 51.91 16.58 4.53
C VAL A 4 53.02 16.54 3.44
N ARG A 5 52.68 16.04 2.24
CA ARG A 5 53.30 16.43 0.98
C ARG A 5 52.28 16.60 -0.11
N ASP A 6 52.36 17.77 -0.74
CA ASP A 6 51.66 18.25 -1.90
C ASP A 6 51.84 17.37 -3.15
N ALA A 7 50.83 17.33 -4.00
CA ALA A 7 51.00 17.15 -5.42
C ALA A 7 49.91 17.95 -6.17
N ALA A 8 50.30 19.10 -6.63
CA ALA A 8 49.65 19.81 -7.73
C ALA A 8 50.00 19.11 -9.06
N ASP A 9 49.15 19.43 -10.08
CA ASP A 9 49.27 19.19 -11.52
C ASP A 9 48.42 18.07 -12.08
N TYR A 10 47.24 18.53 -12.61
CA TYR A 10 46.78 18.19 -13.95
C TYR A 10 45.76 19.26 -14.38
N GLY A 11 46.25 20.20 -15.20
CA GLY A 11 45.42 21.20 -15.88
C GLY A 11 44.61 20.58 -17.02
N PHE A 12 43.31 20.86 -17.05
CA PHE A 12 42.48 20.78 -18.25
C PHE A 12 41.81 22.12 -18.53
N CYS A 13 42.18 22.66 -19.65
CA CYS A 13 41.76 23.92 -20.24
C CYS A 13 40.32 23.80 -20.78
N TRP A 14 39.37 24.60 -20.26
CA TRP A 14 38.07 24.81 -20.91
C TRP A 14 38.12 26.10 -21.74
N LYS A 15 38.01 25.93 -23.07
CA LYS A 15 37.76 27.03 -23.98
C LYS A 15 36.29 27.41 -23.93
N ALA A 16 36.01 28.67 -23.61
CA ALA A 16 34.72 29.30 -23.71
C ALA A 16 34.25 29.39 -25.16
N ALA A 17 33.01 29.00 -25.43
CA ALA A 17 32.29 29.31 -26.67
C ALA A 17 31.25 30.42 -26.38
N PRO A 18 30.97 31.32 -27.37
CA PRO A 18 30.29 32.56 -27.10
C PRO A 18 28.77 32.42 -27.03
N LEU A 19 28.18 33.20 -26.10
CA LEU A 19 26.75 33.44 -25.96
C LEU A 19 26.17 34.13 -27.19
N ILE A 20 25.20 33.52 -27.85
CA ILE A 20 24.35 34.16 -28.86
C ILE A 20 23.15 34.74 -28.12
N SER A 21 23.08 36.06 -28.05
CA SER A 21 21.94 36.83 -27.57
C SER A 21 20.85 36.90 -28.64
N TRP A 22 19.64 36.41 -28.34
CA TRP A 22 18.44 36.73 -29.10
C TRP A 22 17.69 37.85 -28.38
N GLY A 23 17.75 39.06 -28.93
CA GLY A 23 16.89 40.16 -28.56
C GLY A 23 15.51 39.95 -29.14
N ILE A 24 14.48 39.95 -28.28
CA ILE A 24 13.07 40.07 -28.71
C ILE A 24 12.59 41.44 -28.25
N ASP A 25 12.30 42.27 -29.24
CA ASP A 25 11.69 43.60 -29.08
C ASP A 25 10.17 43.43 -28.91
N LEU A 26 9.62 43.94 -27.82
CA LEU A 26 8.19 43.93 -27.54
C LEU A 26 7.55 45.23 -27.99
N GLY A 27 7.09 45.26 -29.22
CA GLY A 27 6.19 46.29 -29.76
C GLY A 27 4.72 45.90 -29.63
N SER A 28 3.98 46.78 -28.99
CA SER A 28 2.52 47.03 -28.90
C SER A 28 1.51 46.10 -29.61
N SER A 29 0.56 45.67 -28.81
CA SER A 29 -0.85 45.31 -29.06
C SER A 29 -1.38 45.32 -30.52
N GLU A 30 -1.77 44.14 -31.02
CA GLU A 30 -2.92 43.96 -31.88
C GLU A 30 -3.44 42.50 -31.82
N THR A 31 -4.73 42.37 -31.79
CA THR A 31 -5.55 41.16 -31.74
C THR A 31 -5.31 40.28 -32.96
N ILE A 32 -4.85 39.04 -32.80
CA ILE A 32 -4.72 38.07 -33.89
C ILE A 32 -5.82 37.02 -33.78
N ASN A 33 -6.60 36.98 -34.85
CA ASN A 33 -7.70 36.05 -35.11
C ASN A 33 -7.15 34.65 -35.47
N HIS A 34 -7.68 33.62 -34.86
CA HIS A 34 -7.39 32.20 -35.15
C HIS A 34 -7.96 31.83 -36.54
N ASN A 35 -7.14 31.77 -37.55
CA ASN A 35 -7.19 30.79 -38.65
C ASN A 35 -6.10 31.09 -39.67
N GLN A 36 -5.39 30.02 -40.10
CA GLN A 36 -4.41 29.95 -41.17
C GLN A 36 -2.93 30.13 -40.80
N LEU A 37 -2.31 29.04 -40.46
CA LEU A 37 -0.89 28.79 -40.73
C LEU A 37 -0.77 27.57 -41.64
N LYS A 38 -0.60 27.82 -42.95
CA LYS A 38 -0.16 26.83 -43.94
C LYS A 38 1.37 26.81 -43.95
N ILE A 39 1.96 25.72 -43.46
CA ILE A 39 3.37 25.43 -43.68
C ILE A 39 3.49 24.65 -45.02
N LYS A 40 4.16 25.23 -46.01
CA LYS A 40 4.54 24.56 -47.26
C LYS A 40 5.76 23.68 -47.00
N GLY A 41 5.67 22.41 -47.42
CA GLY A 41 6.84 21.63 -47.83
C GLY A 41 7.19 20.43 -46.95
N ILE A 42 6.34 19.37 -46.92
CA ILE A 42 6.80 17.98 -46.78
C ILE A 42 5.95 17.13 -47.73
N LYS A 43 6.65 16.41 -48.61
CA LYS A 43 6.04 15.50 -49.61
C LYS A 43 5.47 14.26 -48.96
N ASP A 44 4.37 13.81 -49.53
CA ASP A 44 3.65 12.57 -49.25
C ASP A 44 4.55 11.36 -49.01
N VAL A 45 4.32 10.68 -47.87
CA VAL A 45 4.58 9.26 -47.73
C VAL A 45 3.27 8.64 -47.24
N SER A 46 2.49 8.13 -48.17
CA SER A 46 1.32 7.29 -47.88
C SER A 46 1.76 5.85 -47.67
N ALA A 47 1.68 5.36 -46.45
CA ALA A 47 1.57 3.95 -46.15
C ALA A 47 0.56 3.76 -45.00
N PRO A 48 -0.42 2.85 -45.11
CA PRO A 48 -1.42 2.68 -44.10
C PRO A 48 -0.86 1.88 -42.90
N LEU A 49 -0.82 2.50 -41.74
CA LEU A 49 -0.67 1.80 -40.47
C LEU A 49 -2.07 1.34 -40.01
N GLU A 50 -2.47 0.14 -40.40
CA GLU A 50 -3.55 -0.58 -39.72
C GLU A 50 -3.03 -1.06 -38.36
N GLY A 51 -3.73 -0.68 -37.30
CA GLY A 51 -3.60 -1.36 -36.00
C GLY A 51 -3.38 -0.52 -34.74
N ALA A 52 -3.68 0.79 -34.74
CA ALA A 52 -3.81 1.51 -33.47
C ALA A 52 -5.23 2.04 -33.34
N ARG A 53 -6.12 1.24 -32.74
CA ARG A 53 -7.41 1.76 -32.28
C ARG A 53 -7.16 2.60 -31.05
N TYR A 54 -6.96 3.90 -31.24
CA TYR A 54 -7.13 4.88 -30.18
C TYR A 54 -8.59 4.83 -29.75
N TRP A 55 -8.87 4.27 -28.60
CA TRP A 55 -10.12 4.51 -27.89
C TRP A 55 -10.07 5.93 -27.31
N SER A 56 -10.40 6.92 -28.12
CA SER A 56 -10.87 8.19 -27.62
C SER A 56 -12.35 8.00 -27.24
N ALA A 57 -12.61 7.33 -26.15
CA ALA A 57 -13.88 7.40 -25.51
C ALA A 57 -13.95 8.72 -24.74
N THR A 58 -14.40 9.78 -25.41
CA THR A 58 -15.08 10.87 -24.73
C THR A 58 -16.32 10.26 -24.08
N MET A 59 -16.15 9.70 -22.87
CA MET A 59 -17.25 9.28 -22.05
C MET A 59 -18.05 10.54 -21.69
N ASN A 60 -19.21 10.69 -22.30
CA ASN A 60 -20.19 11.71 -21.92
C ASN A 60 -20.53 11.50 -20.44
N LEU A 61 -20.11 12.41 -19.58
CA LEU A 61 -20.43 12.50 -18.14
C LEU A 61 -21.94 12.55 -17.83
N HIS A 62 -22.81 12.43 -18.83
CA HIS A 62 -24.25 12.67 -18.74
C HIS A 62 -25.13 11.45 -18.97
N ASP A 63 -24.60 10.26 -19.17
CA ASP A 63 -25.49 9.09 -19.26
C ASP A 63 -25.82 8.55 -17.85
N LYS A 64 -26.84 9.15 -17.24
CA LYS A 64 -27.41 8.73 -15.94
C LYS A 64 -27.96 7.29 -15.94
N ARG A 65 -27.81 6.52 -17.01
CA ARG A 65 -28.44 5.21 -17.22
C ARG A 65 -27.44 4.05 -17.31
N THR A 66 -26.15 4.32 -17.42
CA THR A 66 -25.17 3.23 -17.40
C THR A 66 -24.79 2.94 -15.96
N PRO A 67 -25.09 1.75 -15.42
CA PRO A 67 -24.65 1.39 -14.08
C PRO A 67 -23.12 1.48 -14.00
N LEU A 68 -22.61 1.99 -12.87
CA LEU A 68 -21.18 1.90 -12.58
C LEU A 68 -20.77 0.44 -12.63
N SER A 69 -19.71 0.11 -13.35
CA SER A 69 -19.18 -1.24 -13.44
C SER A 69 -17.74 -1.27 -12.99
N VAL A 70 -17.36 -2.32 -12.30
CA VAL A 70 -15.99 -2.56 -11.83
C VAL A 70 -15.55 -3.96 -12.23
N THR A 71 -14.23 -4.17 -12.22
CA THR A 71 -13.66 -5.48 -12.54
C THR A 71 -13.96 -6.48 -11.42
N THR A 72 -14.57 -7.61 -11.78
CA THR A 72 -14.90 -8.72 -10.86
C THR A 72 -14.39 -10.04 -11.39
N GLY A 73 -14.56 -11.10 -10.58
CA GLY A 73 -14.17 -12.47 -10.94
C GLY A 73 -12.81 -12.88 -10.38
N PRO A 74 -12.46 -14.15 -10.49
CA PRO A 74 -11.24 -14.71 -9.89
C PRO A 74 -9.98 -14.09 -10.48
N ILE A 75 -8.88 -14.17 -9.72
CA ILE A 75 -7.53 -13.83 -10.20
C ILE A 75 -6.87 -15.14 -10.63
N GLY A 76 -6.59 -15.28 -11.92
CA GLY A 76 -6.12 -16.53 -12.48
C GLY A 76 -7.09 -17.70 -12.21
N LYS A 77 -6.58 -18.85 -11.78
CA LYS A 77 -7.37 -20.04 -11.39
C LYS A 77 -7.66 -20.12 -9.88
N SER A 78 -7.30 -19.09 -9.12
CA SER A 78 -7.55 -19.06 -7.69
C SER A 78 -9.03 -18.83 -7.38
N ARG A 79 -9.46 -19.26 -6.20
CA ARG A 79 -10.82 -19.05 -5.71
C ARG A 79 -10.81 -18.34 -4.37
N LYS A 80 -11.82 -17.53 -4.10
CA LYS A 80 -12.05 -16.97 -2.77
C LYS A 80 -12.69 -18.01 -1.86
N VAL A 81 -12.12 -18.18 -0.68
CA VAL A 81 -12.66 -19.02 0.40
C VAL A 81 -12.78 -18.22 1.67
N TYR A 82 -13.78 -18.53 2.49
CA TYR A 82 -13.96 -17.92 3.80
C TYR A 82 -13.70 -18.95 4.89
N SER A 83 -12.98 -18.54 5.90
CA SER A 83 -12.72 -19.33 7.10
C SER A 83 -13.14 -18.55 8.33
N SER A 84 -13.57 -19.26 9.37
CA SER A 84 -13.99 -18.68 10.65
C SER A 84 -13.04 -19.12 11.76
N PRO A 85 -12.70 -18.24 12.71
CA PRO A 85 -11.99 -18.64 13.91
C PRO A 85 -12.78 -19.68 14.69
N GLN A 86 -12.09 -20.54 15.43
CA GLN A 86 -12.74 -21.58 16.22
C GLN A 86 -13.74 -20.97 17.22
N GLY A 87 -14.96 -21.46 17.20
CA GLY A 87 -16.05 -20.98 18.07
C GLY A 87 -16.71 -19.66 17.65
N ARG A 88 -16.30 -19.05 16.52
CA ARG A 88 -16.83 -17.77 16.03
C ARG A 88 -17.29 -17.87 14.56
N PRO A 89 -18.36 -18.63 14.27
CA PRO A 89 -18.88 -18.77 12.92
C PRO A 89 -19.47 -17.47 12.34
N ASP A 90 -19.73 -16.48 13.20
CA ASP A 90 -20.18 -15.13 12.86
C ASP A 90 -19.05 -14.27 12.24
N ILE A 91 -17.77 -14.60 12.47
CA ILE A 91 -16.62 -13.94 11.90
C ILE A 91 -16.16 -14.74 10.67
N ARG A 92 -16.21 -14.12 9.50
CA ARG A 92 -15.85 -14.74 8.21
C ARG A 92 -14.67 -14.00 7.61
N VAL A 93 -13.51 -14.64 7.58
CA VAL A 93 -12.26 -14.07 7.07
C VAL A 93 -11.97 -14.62 5.67
N PRO A 94 -11.80 -13.77 4.64
CA PRO A 94 -11.51 -14.22 3.28
C PRO A 94 -10.04 -14.57 3.10
N PHE A 95 -9.81 -15.58 2.25
CA PHE A 95 -8.50 -15.96 1.73
C PHE A 95 -8.63 -16.30 0.25
N ARG A 96 -7.54 -16.10 -0.48
CA ARG A 96 -7.41 -16.61 -1.83
C ARG A 96 -6.77 -17.98 -1.78
N GLU A 97 -7.46 -19.01 -2.27
CA GLU A 97 -6.99 -20.39 -2.35
C GLU A 97 -6.55 -20.69 -3.77
N ILE A 98 -5.30 -21.08 -3.91
CA ILE A 98 -4.64 -21.40 -5.19
C ILE A 98 -4.57 -22.93 -5.28
N PRO A 99 -5.30 -23.57 -6.20
CA PRO A 99 -5.17 -25.00 -6.44
C PRO A 99 -3.81 -25.30 -7.05
N LEU A 100 -3.16 -26.36 -6.56
CA LEU A 100 -1.89 -26.85 -7.09
C LEU A 100 -2.14 -28.11 -7.95
N ASP A 101 -1.18 -28.43 -8.82
CA ASP A 101 -1.25 -29.62 -9.65
C ASP A 101 -1.33 -30.88 -8.76
N PRO A 102 -2.31 -31.77 -8.99
CA PRO A 102 -2.48 -32.99 -8.16
C PRO A 102 -1.23 -33.88 -8.10
N SER A 103 -0.34 -33.79 -9.09
CA SER A 103 0.91 -34.59 -9.13
C SER A 103 1.88 -34.25 -8.00
N CYS A 104 1.78 -33.05 -7.40
CA CYS A 104 2.67 -32.67 -6.29
C CYS A 104 2.23 -33.24 -4.93
N GLY A 105 0.98 -33.72 -4.80
CA GLY A 105 0.45 -34.23 -3.53
C GLY A 105 0.30 -33.18 -2.42
N GLU A 106 0.44 -31.89 -2.75
CA GLU A 106 0.32 -30.78 -1.80
C GLU A 106 -1.12 -30.24 -1.75
N PRO A 107 -1.60 -29.78 -0.57
CA PRO A 107 -2.88 -29.12 -0.48
C PRO A 107 -2.85 -27.77 -1.20
N PRO A 108 -4.03 -27.20 -1.56
CA PRO A 108 -4.10 -25.86 -2.11
C PRO A 108 -3.40 -24.82 -1.21
N LEU A 109 -2.70 -23.87 -1.82
CA LEU A 109 -2.03 -22.80 -1.11
C LEU A 109 -3.03 -21.68 -0.77
N ARG A 110 -3.10 -21.29 0.50
CA ARG A 110 -3.89 -20.13 0.95
C ARG A 110 -3.00 -18.93 1.11
N VAL A 111 -3.45 -17.80 0.57
CA VAL A 111 -2.75 -16.52 0.64
C VAL A 111 -3.67 -15.42 1.14
N TYR A 112 -3.07 -14.39 1.72
CA TYR A 112 -3.77 -13.19 2.19
C TYR A 112 -4.54 -12.53 1.04
N ASP A 113 -5.79 -12.12 1.30
CA ASP A 113 -6.68 -11.59 0.27
C ASP A 113 -7.43 -10.33 0.76
N PRO A 114 -7.04 -9.12 0.31
CA PRO A 114 -7.74 -7.88 0.63
C PRO A 114 -8.82 -7.51 -0.41
N SER A 115 -9.07 -8.33 -1.43
CA SER A 115 -9.92 -7.97 -2.58
C SER A 115 -11.42 -7.90 -2.27
N GLY A 116 -11.85 -8.06 -1.01
CA GLY A 116 -13.26 -8.11 -0.67
C GLY A 116 -14.02 -9.15 -1.50
N PRO A 117 -15.29 -8.93 -1.87
CA PRO A 117 -16.03 -9.88 -2.68
C PRO A 117 -15.67 -9.84 -4.17
N TYR A 118 -14.87 -8.88 -4.64
CA TYR A 118 -14.62 -8.60 -6.05
C TYR A 118 -13.85 -9.71 -6.78
N SER A 119 -13.18 -10.62 -6.07
CA SER A 119 -12.52 -11.79 -6.65
C SER A 119 -13.33 -13.09 -6.55
N CYS A 120 -14.63 -13.03 -6.22
CA CYS A 120 -15.53 -14.19 -6.25
C CYS A 120 -16.02 -14.47 -7.68
N ASP A 121 -16.20 -15.75 -8.03
CA ASP A 121 -16.71 -16.17 -9.35
C ASP A 121 -18.10 -15.63 -9.69
N ALA A 122 -18.99 -15.55 -8.70
CA ALA A 122 -20.41 -15.25 -8.91
C ALA A 122 -20.81 -13.88 -8.35
N PHE A 123 -19.85 -13.01 -8.01
CA PHE A 123 -20.18 -11.70 -7.47
C PHE A 123 -20.51 -10.68 -8.57
N ALA A 124 -21.76 -10.27 -8.61
CA ALA A 124 -22.24 -9.18 -9.45
C ALA A 124 -22.59 -7.99 -8.54
N PRO A 125 -21.70 -7.00 -8.38
CA PRO A 125 -21.92 -5.90 -7.46
C PRO A 125 -23.04 -4.97 -7.94
N ASP A 126 -23.95 -4.60 -7.05
CA ASP A 126 -24.74 -3.40 -7.17
C ASP A 126 -24.01 -2.29 -6.40
N LEU A 127 -23.19 -1.50 -7.10
CA LEU A 127 -22.41 -0.44 -6.48
C LEU A 127 -23.30 0.65 -5.83
N SER A 128 -24.55 0.75 -6.25
CA SER A 128 -25.52 1.70 -5.66
C SER A 128 -26.00 1.22 -4.28
N ALA A 129 -26.07 -0.08 -4.07
CA ALA A 129 -26.41 -0.66 -2.76
C ALA A 129 -25.21 -0.69 -1.79
N GLY A 130 -24.01 -0.51 -2.30
CA GLY A 130 -22.75 -0.70 -1.55
C GLY A 130 -22.48 -2.17 -1.21
N LEU A 131 -21.37 -2.43 -0.51
CA LEU A 131 -21.05 -3.76 -0.02
C LEU A 131 -21.88 -4.12 1.21
N PRO A 132 -22.19 -5.41 1.41
CA PRO A 132 -22.79 -5.86 2.66
C PRO A 132 -21.82 -5.66 3.83
N SER A 133 -22.36 -5.45 5.03
CA SER A 133 -21.55 -5.30 6.24
C SER A 133 -20.68 -6.53 6.49
N ALA A 134 -19.37 -6.32 6.59
CA ALA A 134 -18.41 -7.32 7.05
C ALA A 134 -18.27 -7.33 8.58
N ARG A 135 -18.81 -6.31 9.28
CA ARG A 135 -18.76 -6.11 10.74
C ARG A 135 -20.16 -6.03 11.36
N PRO A 136 -20.98 -7.09 11.27
CA PRO A 136 -22.37 -7.06 11.78
C PRO A 136 -22.46 -6.81 13.30
N TRP A 137 -21.40 -7.08 14.06
CA TRP A 137 -21.33 -6.85 15.51
C TRP A 137 -21.38 -5.36 15.90
N LEU A 138 -21.08 -4.42 14.99
CA LEU A 138 -21.21 -3.00 15.28
C LEU A 138 -22.64 -2.59 15.68
N ALA A 139 -23.64 -3.24 15.13
CA ALA A 139 -25.05 -2.93 15.45
C ALA A 139 -25.42 -3.21 16.90
N THR A 140 -24.66 -4.06 17.61
CA THR A 140 -24.89 -4.48 19.00
C THR A 140 -23.77 -4.07 19.93
N ARG A 141 -22.73 -3.37 19.43
CA ARG A 141 -21.57 -2.96 20.24
C ARG A 141 -21.99 -1.96 21.32
N ALA A 142 -21.68 -2.28 22.57
CA ALA A 142 -21.91 -1.37 23.68
C ALA A 142 -21.09 -0.09 23.52
N GLY A 143 -21.61 1.03 24.03
CA GLY A 143 -20.92 2.33 23.98
C GLY A 143 -21.12 3.11 22.68
N LEU A 144 -21.91 2.59 21.74
CA LEU A 144 -22.32 3.30 20.53
C LEU A 144 -23.77 3.78 20.62
N GLU A 145 -24.04 4.96 20.10
CA GLU A 145 -25.38 5.47 19.89
C GLU A 145 -25.60 5.86 18.42
N THR A 146 -26.82 5.68 17.93
CA THR A 146 -27.22 6.18 16.63
C THR A 146 -27.67 7.64 16.73
N TYR A 147 -27.37 8.44 15.72
CA TYR A 147 -27.76 9.84 15.68
C TYR A 147 -27.94 10.31 14.24
N GLN A 148 -28.53 11.51 14.09
CA GLN A 148 -28.59 12.20 12.81
C GLN A 148 -27.27 12.98 12.63
N GLY A 149 -26.51 12.63 11.58
CA GLY A 149 -25.26 13.33 11.24
C GLY A 149 -25.48 14.78 10.78
N ARG A 150 -24.40 15.45 10.46
CA ARG A 150 -24.44 16.79 9.87
C ARG A 150 -25.04 16.75 8.45
N GLU A 151 -25.67 17.83 8.05
CA GLU A 151 -26.12 18.01 6.68
C GLU A 151 -24.93 18.24 5.73
N VAL A 152 -25.02 17.70 4.51
CA VAL A 152 -24.06 17.94 3.44
C VAL A 152 -24.27 19.35 2.90
N LYS A 153 -23.18 20.12 2.85
CA LYS A 153 -23.21 21.52 2.40
C LYS A 153 -22.62 21.63 0.98
N PRO A 154 -22.93 22.69 0.22
CA PRO A 154 -22.38 22.88 -1.13
C PRO A 154 -20.85 22.91 -1.16
N GLU A 155 -20.19 23.49 -0.14
CA GLU A 155 -18.73 23.53 -0.01
C GLU A 155 -18.09 22.16 0.14
N ASP A 156 -18.80 21.15 0.67
CA ASP A 156 -18.28 19.79 0.82
C ASP A 156 -17.98 19.14 -0.54
N ASN A 157 -18.69 19.58 -1.58
CA ASN A 157 -18.49 19.16 -2.96
C ASN A 157 -17.79 20.22 -3.83
N GLY A 158 -17.04 21.16 -3.20
CA GLY A 158 -16.34 22.22 -3.91
C GLY A 158 -17.28 23.08 -4.74
N PHE A 159 -18.49 23.37 -4.21
CA PHE A 159 -19.55 24.17 -4.85
C PHE A 159 -19.97 23.63 -6.23
N ALA A 160 -19.92 22.30 -6.43
CA ALA A 160 -20.50 21.68 -7.63
C ALA A 160 -22.01 21.77 -7.59
N GLU A 161 -22.64 22.19 -8.71
CA GLU A 161 -24.07 22.40 -8.83
C GLU A 161 -24.63 21.85 -10.16
N GLY A 162 -25.93 21.58 -10.18
CA GLY A 162 -26.67 21.16 -11.36
C GLY A 162 -26.12 19.86 -11.96
N GLU A 163 -25.89 19.83 -13.26
CA GLU A 163 -25.38 18.66 -13.97
C GLU A 163 -23.92 18.30 -13.61
N ARG A 164 -23.18 19.21 -12.98
CA ARG A 164 -21.79 18.99 -12.54
C ARG A 164 -21.70 18.31 -11.17
N LEU A 165 -22.80 18.30 -10.41
CA LEU A 165 -22.86 17.62 -9.13
C LEU A 165 -23.09 16.12 -9.34
N VAL A 166 -22.12 15.31 -8.93
CA VAL A 166 -22.28 13.86 -8.86
C VAL A 166 -23.34 13.52 -7.80
N PRO A 167 -24.31 12.65 -8.08
CA PRO A 167 -25.24 12.23 -7.04
C PRO A 167 -24.52 11.49 -5.91
N PRO A 168 -24.97 11.64 -4.64
CA PRO A 168 -24.43 10.87 -3.53
C PRO A 168 -24.67 9.36 -3.75
N CYS A 169 -23.89 8.51 -3.10
CA CYS A 169 -24.15 7.08 -3.11
C CYS A 169 -25.50 6.81 -2.41
N PRO A 170 -26.43 6.07 -3.06
CA PRO A 170 -27.76 5.83 -2.48
C PRO A 170 -27.78 4.75 -1.40
N ALA A 171 -26.65 4.09 -1.11
CA ALA A 171 -26.55 3.06 -0.08
C ALA A 171 -27.01 3.59 1.29
N GLU A 172 -27.97 2.89 1.90
CA GLU A 172 -28.48 3.24 3.23
C GLU A 172 -27.40 2.97 4.29
N ARG A 173 -27.23 3.90 5.22
CA ARG A 173 -26.30 3.78 6.34
C ARG A 173 -26.91 4.28 7.65
N ARG A 174 -26.50 3.65 8.74
CA ARG A 174 -26.74 4.14 10.08
C ARG A 174 -25.46 4.81 10.59
N LEU A 175 -25.62 6.00 11.15
CA LEU A 175 -24.50 6.70 11.75
C LEU A 175 -24.40 6.38 13.23
N TYR A 176 -23.20 6.02 13.64
CA TYR A 176 -22.83 5.76 15.02
C TYR A 176 -21.82 6.78 15.53
N ARG A 177 -21.87 7.04 16.82
CA ARG A 177 -20.82 7.78 17.54
C ARG A 177 -20.68 7.21 18.95
N ALA A 178 -19.59 7.57 19.61
CA ALA A 178 -19.39 7.22 21.03
C ALA A 178 -20.49 7.79 21.93
N ALA A 179 -21.06 6.94 22.77
CA ALA A 179 -22.03 7.29 23.82
C ALA A 179 -21.31 7.37 25.17
N GLY A 180 -20.96 8.61 25.58
CA GLY A 180 -20.35 8.85 26.89
C GLY A 180 -18.90 8.39 27.02
N ALA A 181 -18.55 7.81 28.20
CA ALA A 181 -17.18 7.45 28.57
C ALA A 181 -16.82 5.97 28.34
N ALA A 182 -17.70 5.20 27.74
CA ALA A 182 -17.41 3.79 27.42
C ALA A 182 -16.30 3.68 26.37
N PRO A 183 -15.49 2.61 26.38
CA PRO A 183 -14.53 2.34 25.32
C PRO A 183 -15.20 2.28 23.95
N VAL A 184 -14.58 2.93 22.95
CA VAL A 184 -15.05 2.93 21.57
C VAL A 184 -13.92 2.56 20.61
N THR A 185 -12.72 3.10 20.85
CA THR A 185 -11.57 2.82 19.98
C THR A 185 -10.93 1.48 20.30
N GLN A 186 -10.30 0.87 19.29
CA GLN A 186 -9.56 -0.39 19.51
C GLN A 186 -8.48 -0.23 20.60
N LEU A 187 -7.85 0.95 20.73
CA LEU A 187 -6.87 1.24 21.77
C LEU A 187 -7.51 1.24 23.17
N GLU A 188 -8.68 1.84 23.32
CA GLU A 188 -9.39 1.86 24.60
C GLU A 188 -9.83 0.46 25.04
N PHE A 189 -10.39 -0.33 24.11
CA PHE A 189 -10.73 -1.75 24.38
C PHE A 189 -9.49 -2.55 24.78
N ALA A 190 -8.39 -2.40 24.03
CA ALA A 190 -7.15 -3.09 24.32
C ALA A 190 -6.59 -2.74 25.70
N ARG A 191 -6.58 -1.47 26.09
CA ARG A 191 -6.13 -1.00 27.42
C ARG A 191 -7.05 -1.43 28.55
N ALA A 192 -8.33 -1.64 28.26
CA ALA A 192 -9.29 -2.22 29.20
C ALA A 192 -9.15 -3.76 29.31
N GLY A 193 -8.22 -4.40 28.59
CA GLY A 193 -8.02 -5.85 28.57
C GLY A 193 -9.06 -6.61 27.74
N ILE A 194 -9.86 -5.91 26.92
CA ILE A 194 -10.95 -6.48 26.14
C ILE A 194 -10.43 -6.84 24.75
N VAL A 195 -10.69 -8.07 24.31
CA VAL A 195 -10.48 -8.54 22.94
C VAL A 195 -11.75 -8.26 22.14
N THR A 196 -11.63 -7.48 21.06
CA THR A 196 -12.74 -7.17 20.15
C THR A 196 -12.86 -8.19 19.02
N GLU A 197 -13.98 -8.16 18.31
CA GLU A 197 -14.20 -8.97 17.11
C GLU A 197 -13.17 -8.66 16.02
N GLU A 198 -12.78 -7.40 15.88
CA GLU A 198 -11.73 -6.99 14.95
C GLU A 198 -10.38 -7.63 15.30
N MET A 199 -10.02 -7.71 16.60
CA MET A 199 -8.77 -8.37 17.04
C MET A 199 -8.80 -9.88 16.77
N ILE A 200 -9.95 -10.54 16.95
CA ILE A 200 -10.15 -11.94 16.59
C ILE A 200 -10.02 -12.12 15.07
N TYR A 201 -10.65 -11.24 14.30
CA TYR A 201 -10.61 -11.26 12.83
C TYR A 201 -9.18 -11.18 12.31
N VAL A 202 -8.41 -10.16 12.74
CA VAL A 202 -7.06 -9.95 12.23
C VAL A 202 -6.08 -11.02 12.67
N SER A 203 -6.23 -11.59 13.89
CA SER A 203 -5.38 -12.70 14.33
C SER A 203 -5.53 -13.92 13.44
N HIS A 204 -6.76 -14.26 13.06
CA HIS A 204 -7.05 -15.37 12.13
C HIS A 204 -6.50 -15.09 10.72
N ARG A 205 -6.61 -13.84 10.25
CA ARG A 205 -6.13 -13.38 8.95
C ARG A 205 -4.60 -13.44 8.83
N GLU A 206 -3.88 -12.98 9.86
CA GLU A 206 -2.41 -12.99 9.89
C GLU A 206 -1.81 -14.40 9.89
N ASN A 207 -2.51 -15.37 10.45
CA ASN A 207 -2.10 -16.78 10.44
C ASN A 207 -2.35 -17.50 9.10
N LEU A 208 -2.99 -16.87 8.11
CA LEU A 208 -3.37 -17.47 6.81
C LEU A 208 -4.16 -18.78 6.97
N CYS A 209 -4.99 -18.92 8.00
CA CYS A 209 -5.70 -20.15 8.37
C CYS A 209 -4.80 -21.37 8.60
N ARG A 210 -3.50 -21.17 8.88
CA ARG A 210 -2.60 -22.27 9.18
C ARG A 210 -2.94 -22.89 10.52
N GLU A 211 -2.72 -24.19 10.59
CA GLU A 211 -2.69 -24.85 11.90
C GLU A 211 -1.43 -24.43 12.67
N ARG A 212 -1.52 -24.44 14.01
CA ARG A 212 -0.40 -24.10 14.87
C ARG A 212 0.71 -25.15 14.71
N ALA A 213 1.85 -24.75 14.15
CA ALA A 213 3.04 -25.58 13.93
C ALA A 213 4.26 -24.90 14.59
N PRO A 214 4.43 -24.97 15.92
CA PRO A 214 5.41 -24.17 16.64
C PRO A 214 6.85 -24.48 16.25
N ASP A 215 7.22 -25.72 15.98
CA ASP A 215 8.60 -26.07 15.63
C ASP A 215 9.01 -25.49 14.26
N ALA A 216 8.15 -25.63 13.25
CA ALA A 216 8.38 -25.01 11.94
C ALA A 216 8.40 -23.47 12.02
N ALA A 217 7.56 -22.87 12.85
CA ALA A 217 7.57 -21.44 13.08
C ALA A 217 8.87 -20.96 13.75
N LYS A 218 9.36 -21.69 14.76
CA LYS A 218 10.64 -21.38 15.43
C LYS A 218 11.82 -21.44 14.47
N GLU A 219 11.87 -22.47 13.62
CA GLU A 219 12.93 -22.61 12.62
C GLU A 219 12.97 -21.42 11.66
N ARG A 220 11.80 -21.00 11.16
CA ARG A 220 11.67 -19.85 10.25
C ARG A 220 12.06 -18.53 10.92
N ILE A 221 11.63 -18.30 12.16
CA ILE A 221 12.00 -17.12 12.94
C ILE A 221 13.51 -17.09 13.18
N ALA A 222 14.12 -18.25 13.49
CA ALA A 222 15.56 -18.36 13.72
C ALA A 222 16.42 -18.12 12.47
N ASP A 223 15.87 -18.38 11.28
CA ASP A 223 16.52 -18.13 9.98
C ASP A 223 16.44 -16.64 9.57
N GLY A 224 15.59 -15.83 10.21
CA GLY A 224 15.39 -14.42 9.91
C GLY A 224 16.14 -13.46 10.84
N GLU A 225 16.26 -12.20 10.37
CA GLU A 225 16.73 -11.06 11.18
C GLU A 225 15.61 -10.02 11.30
N SER A 226 15.09 -9.86 12.50
CA SER A 226 13.90 -9.01 12.74
C SER A 226 14.23 -7.59 13.23
N PHE A 227 15.50 -7.25 13.46
CA PHE A 227 15.94 -5.97 14.01
C PHE A 227 15.18 -5.55 15.29
N GLY A 228 14.88 -6.52 16.16
CA GLY A 228 14.18 -6.31 17.43
C GLY A 228 12.64 -6.27 17.33
N ALA A 229 12.06 -6.57 16.17
CA ALA A 229 10.64 -6.91 16.12
C ALA A 229 10.41 -8.28 16.79
N TYR A 230 9.31 -8.39 17.53
CA TYR A 230 8.90 -9.67 18.12
C TYR A 230 7.95 -10.39 17.15
N ILE A 231 8.46 -11.38 16.44
CA ILE A 231 7.68 -12.19 15.51
C ILE A 231 7.12 -13.40 16.27
N PRO A 232 5.78 -13.50 16.47
CA PRO A 232 5.21 -14.63 17.20
C PRO A 232 5.17 -15.90 16.34
N GLU A 233 5.30 -17.07 16.98
CA GLU A 233 5.11 -18.37 16.32
C GLU A 233 3.70 -18.50 15.74
N PHE A 234 2.72 -17.90 16.45
CA PHE A 234 1.32 -17.86 16.06
C PHE A 234 0.65 -16.60 16.63
N VAL A 235 -0.03 -15.83 15.79
CA VAL A 235 -0.75 -14.63 16.21
C VAL A 235 -2.04 -15.00 16.92
N THR A 236 -2.16 -14.64 18.21
CA THR A 236 -3.39 -14.81 19.01
C THR A 236 -4.15 -13.50 19.14
N PRO A 237 -5.47 -13.52 19.44
CA PRO A 237 -6.23 -12.30 19.71
C PRO A 237 -5.66 -11.50 20.89
N GLU A 238 -5.13 -12.16 21.91
CA GLU A 238 -4.50 -11.53 23.07
C GLU A 238 -3.18 -10.84 22.67
N PHE A 239 -2.39 -11.45 21.80
CA PHE A 239 -1.19 -10.82 21.26
C PHE A 239 -1.55 -9.55 20.49
N VAL A 240 -2.59 -9.59 19.65
CA VAL A 240 -3.10 -8.41 18.92
C VAL A 240 -3.51 -7.31 19.90
N ARG A 241 -4.32 -7.67 20.93
CA ARG A 241 -4.74 -6.74 21.98
C ARG A 241 -3.53 -6.07 22.66
N ASP A 242 -2.55 -6.86 23.05
CA ASP A 242 -1.38 -6.37 23.80
C ASP A 242 -0.50 -5.45 22.96
N GLU A 243 -0.36 -5.71 21.67
CA GLU A 243 0.35 -4.83 20.74
C GLU A 243 -0.39 -3.50 20.53
N ILE A 244 -1.72 -3.54 20.42
CA ILE A 244 -2.55 -2.32 20.33
C ILE A 244 -2.48 -1.54 21.64
N ALA A 245 -2.62 -2.20 22.80
CA ALA A 245 -2.58 -1.55 24.12
C ALA A 245 -1.28 -0.75 24.34
N ARG A 246 -0.16 -1.25 23.77
CA ARG A 246 1.16 -0.62 23.82
C ARG A 246 1.35 0.47 22.75
N GLY A 247 0.41 0.63 21.83
CA GLY A 247 0.49 1.54 20.71
C GLY A 247 1.39 1.07 19.56
N ARG A 248 1.84 -0.20 19.54
CA ARG A 248 2.74 -0.76 18.53
C ARG A 248 2.02 -1.36 17.32
N ALA A 249 0.70 -1.41 17.39
CA ALA A 249 -0.16 -1.79 16.27
C ALA A 249 -1.47 -1.01 16.30
N ILE A 250 -2.11 -0.87 15.15
CA ILE A 250 -3.43 -0.27 15.00
C ILE A 250 -4.33 -1.14 14.13
N ILE A 251 -5.63 -1.06 14.36
CA ILE A 251 -6.66 -1.54 13.44
C ILE A 251 -7.49 -0.32 13.02
N PRO A 252 -7.20 0.32 11.86
CA PRO A 252 -7.98 1.43 11.38
C PRO A 252 -9.36 0.94 10.93
N ALA A 253 -10.39 1.22 11.72
CA ALA A 253 -11.71 0.63 11.55
C ALA A 253 -12.81 1.52 12.09
N ASN A 254 -13.07 2.65 11.40
CA ASN A 254 -14.14 3.58 11.74
C ASN A 254 -15.47 2.84 11.96
N ILE A 255 -16.19 3.20 13.01
CA ILE A 255 -17.50 2.61 13.34
C ILE A 255 -18.57 2.89 12.28
N ASN A 256 -18.36 3.85 11.38
CA ASN A 256 -19.23 4.21 10.26
C ASN A 256 -18.79 3.60 8.91
N HIS A 257 -17.87 2.62 8.94
CA HIS A 257 -17.48 1.83 7.77
C HIS A 257 -17.76 0.34 8.01
N PRO A 258 -19.04 -0.07 8.07
CA PRO A 258 -19.42 -1.45 8.37
C PRO A 258 -19.02 -2.46 7.29
N GLU A 259 -18.76 -2.03 6.07
CA GLU A 259 -18.33 -2.86 4.93
C GLU A 259 -16.87 -3.32 5.04
N LEU A 260 -16.10 -2.69 5.92
CA LEU A 260 -14.68 -2.94 6.11
C LEU A 260 -14.37 -4.35 6.62
N GLU A 261 -13.43 -5.01 5.98
CA GLU A 261 -12.73 -6.20 6.47
C GLU A 261 -11.50 -5.77 7.28
N PRO A 262 -11.44 -6.00 8.61
CA PRO A 262 -10.37 -5.48 9.47
C PRO A 262 -8.97 -5.88 9.04
N VAL A 263 -8.03 -4.93 9.16
CA VAL A 263 -6.60 -5.07 8.87
C VAL A 263 -5.81 -4.58 10.08
N ILE A 264 -4.73 -5.29 10.45
CA ILE A 264 -3.79 -4.83 11.47
C ILE A 264 -2.53 -4.27 10.82
N ILE A 265 -2.05 -3.13 11.33
CA ILE A 265 -0.83 -2.46 10.89
C ILE A 265 0.11 -2.38 12.09
N GLY A 266 1.26 -3.07 12.03
CA GLY A 266 2.25 -3.10 13.10
C GLY A 266 3.50 -3.88 12.69
N ARG A 267 4.66 -3.51 13.25
CA ARG A 267 5.97 -4.08 12.84
C ARG A 267 6.11 -5.58 13.12
N ASN A 268 5.30 -6.12 14.05
CA ASN A 268 5.32 -7.53 14.47
C ASN A 268 4.38 -8.41 13.63
N PHE A 269 3.73 -7.84 12.62
CA PHE A 269 2.81 -8.47 11.69
C PHE A 269 3.34 -8.43 10.27
N LEU A 270 2.63 -9.03 9.32
CA LEU A 270 2.94 -8.91 7.89
C LEU A 270 2.94 -7.44 7.47
N VAL A 271 3.90 -7.03 6.66
CA VAL A 271 3.99 -5.68 6.12
C VAL A 271 2.80 -5.40 5.20
N LYS A 272 2.10 -4.30 5.44
CA LYS A 272 0.93 -3.87 4.67
C LYS A 272 1.32 -2.93 3.54
N VAL A 273 0.47 -2.87 2.53
CA VAL A 273 0.63 -1.99 1.36
C VAL A 273 -0.58 -1.08 1.24
N ASN A 274 -0.32 0.23 1.15
CA ASN A 274 -1.32 1.25 0.83
C ASN A 274 -1.20 1.67 -0.64
N ALA A 275 -2.34 1.82 -1.31
CA ALA A 275 -2.44 2.45 -2.61
C ALA A 275 -3.09 3.83 -2.51
N ASN A 276 -2.59 4.81 -3.27
CA ASN A 276 -3.18 6.13 -3.37
C ASN A 276 -4.01 6.24 -4.64
N ILE A 277 -5.25 6.68 -4.50
CA ILE A 277 -6.15 7.05 -5.60
C ILE A 277 -6.63 8.48 -5.40
N GLY A 278 -7.43 8.99 -6.27
CA GLY A 278 -8.08 10.27 -6.12
C GLY A 278 -8.18 11.01 -7.45
N ASN A 279 -9.27 11.74 -7.62
CA ASN A 279 -9.46 12.64 -8.74
C ASN A 279 -8.66 13.93 -8.55
N SER A 280 -8.39 14.60 -9.65
CA SER A 280 -7.88 15.97 -9.66
C SER A 280 -8.92 16.93 -10.25
N ALA A 281 -8.70 18.23 -10.11
CA ALA A 281 -9.57 19.22 -10.72
C ALA A 281 -9.68 19.10 -12.25
N VAL A 282 -8.82 18.29 -12.89
CA VAL A 282 -8.67 18.19 -14.34
C VAL A 282 -9.18 16.86 -14.88
N THR A 283 -9.07 15.75 -14.12
CA THR A 283 -9.35 14.40 -14.63
C THR A 283 -9.91 13.48 -13.55
N SER A 284 -10.60 12.46 -14.00
CA SER A 284 -11.18 11.32 -13.30
C SER A 284 -12.64 11.48 -12.90
N SER A 285 -13.38 10.38 -13.00
CA SER A 285 -14.81 10.26 -12.67
C SER A 285 -15.01 9.35 -11.47
N VAL A 286 -16.23 9.34 -10.90
CA VAL A 286 -16.61 8.37 -9.85
C VAL A 286 -16.32 6.94 -10.27
N ALA A 287 -16.70 6.57 -11.50
CA ALA A 287 -16.51 5.23 -12.01
C ALA A 287 -15.02 4.83 -12.05
N GLU A 288 -14.15 5.76 -12.48
CA GLU A 288 -12.70 5.52 -12.50
C GLU A 288 -12.11 5.39 -11.10
N GLU A 289 -12.56 6.22 -10.13
CA GLU A 289 -12.02 6.15 -8.76
C GLU A 289 -12.47 4.88 -8.03
N VAL A 290 -13.74 4.49 -8.18
CA VAL A 290 -14.24 3.22 -7.61
C VAL A 290 -13.54 2.02 -8.28
N GLU A 291 -13.35 2.04 -9.61
CA GLU A 291 -12.59 0.98 -10.30
C GLU A 291 -11.13 0.94 -9.83
N LYS A 292 -10.46 2.08 -9.66
CA LYS A 292 -9.07 2.12 -9.15
C LYS A 292 -8.99 1.56 -7.72
N MET A 293 -9.96 1.86 -6.86
CA MET A 293 -10.02 1.30 -5.50
C MET A 293 -10.19 -0.22 -5.53
N VAL A 294 -11.15 -0.72 -6.31
CA VAL A 294 -11.37 -2.16 -6.50
C VAL A 294 -10.13 -2.83 -7.10
N TRP A 295 -9.52 -2.21 -8.09
CA TRP A 295 -8.34 -2.73 -8.77
C TRP A 295 -7.12 -2.79 -7.82
N ALA A 296 -6.90 -1.76 -7.01
CA ALA A 296 -5.85 -1.74 -6.01
C ALA A 296 -6.01 -2.89 -5.00
N SER A 297 -7.22 -3.06 -4.44
CA SER A 297 -7.50 -4.12 -3.48
C SER A 297 -7.39 -5.52 -4.10
N ARG A 298 -7.84 -5.71 -5.34
CA ARG A 298 -7.68 -6.99 -6.08
C ARG A 298 -6.21 -7.41 -6.22
N TRP A 299 -5.31 -6.46 -6.48
CA TRP A 299 -3.88 -6.75 -6.63
C TRP A 299 -3.10 -6.76 -5.33
N GLY A 300 -3.76 -6.49 -4.21
CA GLY A 300 -3.22 -6.73 -2.88
C GLY A 300 -2.96 -5.48 -2.04
N ALA A 301 -3.51 -4.31 -2.40
CA ALA A 301 -3.49 -3.17 -1.48
C ALA A 301 -4.33 -3.50 -0.23
N ASP A 302 -3.71 -3.35 0.94
CA ASP A 302 -4.34 -3.63 2.24
C ASP A 302 -5.14 -2.43 2.74
N THR A 303 -4.80 -1.23 2.29
CA THR A 303 -5.50 0.03 2.52
C THR A 303 -5.48 0.87 1.26
N VAL A 304 -6.41 1.82 1.16
CA VAL A 304 -6.44 2.79 0.05
C VAL A 304 -6.61 4.19 0.62
N MET A 305 -5.80 5.15 0.12
CA MET A 305 -6.01 6.57 0.42
C MET A 305 -6.68 7.28 -0.74
N ASP A 306 -7.79 7.96 -0.43
CA ASP A 306 -8.43 8.91 -1.33
C ASP A 306 -7.78 10.29 -1.17
N LEU A 307 -6.94 10.65 -2.13
CA LEU A 307 -6.22 11.93 -2.21
C LEU A 307 -6.93 12.93 -3.12
N SER A 308 -8.23 12.76 -3.34
CA SER A 308 -9.04 13.61 -4.21
C SER A 308 -8.91 15.10 -3.87
N THR A 309 -8.82 15.91 -4.91
CA THR A 309 -8.83 17.37 -4.89
C THR A 309 -9.84 17.88 -5.93
N GLY A 310 -10.45 19.03 -5.71
CA GLY A 310 -11.42 19.60 -6.64
C GLY A 310 -12.88 19.30 -6.30
N ARG A 311 -13.73 19.28 -7.33
CA ARG A 311 -15.19 19.19 -7.13
C ARG A 311 -15.65 17.77 -6.84
N ASN A 312 -16.81 17.65 -6.19
CA ASN A 312 -17.49 16.39 -5.86
C ASN A 312 -16.72 15.49 -4.85
N ILE A 313 -15.75 16.03 -4.12
CA ILE A 313 -14.92 15.25 -3.19
C ILE A 313 -15.78 14.44 -2.22
N HIS A 314 -16.79 15.06 -1.62
CA HIS A 314 -17.68 14.39 -0.66
C HIS A 314 -18.40 13.19 -1.30
N ASN A 315 -19.06 13.42 -2.44
CA ASN A 315 -19.89 12.39 -3.07
C ASN A 315 -19.03 11.27 -3.68
N ILE A 316 -17.88 11.59 -4.28
CA ILE A 316 -16.93 10.60 -4.81
C ILE A 316 -16.43 9.69 -3.68
N ARG A 317 -16.02 10.28 -2.55
CA ARG A 317 -15.56 9.53 -1.39
C ARG A 317 -16.66 8.63 -0.80
N ASP A 318 -17.90 9.08 -0.79
CA ASP A 318 -19.02 8.27 -0.33
C ASP A 318 -19.18 7.00 -1.20
N TRP A 319 -19.09 7.14 -2.51
CA TRP A 319 -19.08 5.98 -3.42
C TRP A 319 -17.89 5.04 -3.19
N ILE A 320 -16.71 5.60 -2.94
CA ILE A 320 -15.51 4.80 -2.64
C ILE A 320 -15.70 4.00 -1.35
N ILE A 321 -16.09 4.65 -0.25
CA ILE A 321 -16.19 4.01 1.07
C ILE A 321 -17.26 2.93 1.08
N ARG A 322 -18.46 3.21 0.53
CA ARG A 322 -19.57 2.22 0.48
C ARG A 322 -19.22 0.98 -0.33
N ASN A 323 -18.23 1.07 -1.22
CA ASN A 323 -17.77 -0.05 -2.06
C ASN A 323 -16.37 -0.56 -1.68
N ALA A 324 -15.80 -0.10 -0.57
CA ALA A 324 -14.49 -0.53 -0.11
C ALA A 324 -14.60 -1.62 0.96
N SER A 325 -13.85 -2.71 0.76
CA SER A 325 -13.63 -3.75 1.78
C SER A 325 -12.34 -3.54 2.57
N VAL A 326 -11.55 -2.53 2.23
CA VAL A 326 -10.27 -2.18 2.88
C VAL A 326 -10.38 -0.82 3.55
N PRO A 327 -9.57 -0.53 4.58
CA PRO A 327 -9.55 0.78 5.22
C PRO A 327 -9.30 1.90 4.21
N ILE A 328 -10.09 2.97 4.32
CA ILE A 328 -9.95 4.17 3.51
C ILE A 328 -9.33 5.30 4.35
N GLY A 329 -8.21 5.84 3.87
CA GLY A 329 -7.56 7.01 4.44
C GLY A 329 -7.80 8.26 3.61
N THR A 330 -7.65 9.43 4.24
CA THR A 330 -7.73 10.74 3.55
C THR A 330 -6.74 11.74 4.14
N VAL A 331 -6.58 12.85 3.44
CA VAL A 331 -5.84 14.03 3.91
C VAL A 331 -6.83 15.20 4.04
N PRO A 332 -7.49 15.39 5.19
CA PRO A 332 -8.62 16.33 5.35
C PRO A 332 -8.31 17.77 4.94
N ILE A 333 -7.05 18.21 5.08
CA ILE A 333 -6.64 19.56 4.70
C ILE A 333 -6.84 19.86 3.20
N TYR A 334 -6.89 18.83 2.33
CA TYR A 334 -7.12 19.02 0.91
C TYR A 334 -8.55 19.48 0.64
N GLN A 335 -9.53 18.82 1.26
CA GLN A 335 -10.94 19.22 1.15
C GLN A 335 -11.19 20.55 1.90
N ALA A 336 -10.58 20.75 3.07
CA ALA A 336 -10.68 22.02 3.78
C ALA A 336 -10.17 23.19 2.92
N LEU A 337 -9.06 22.97 2.17
CA LEU A 337 -8.55 23.99 1.22
C LEU A 337 -9.54 24.25 0.08
N GLU A 338 -10.17 23.20 -0.46
CA GLU A 338 -11.19 23.33 -1.51
C GLU A 338 -12.43 24.12 -1.02
N LYS A 339 -12.89 23.87 0.23
CA LYS A 339 -13.99 24.60 0.86
C LYS A 339 -13.76 26.11 0.93
N VAL A 340 -12.51 26.55 1.00
CA VAL A 340 -12.14 27.98 1.02
C VAL A 340 -11.65 28.50 -0.34
N GLY A 341 -11.94 27.77 -1.42
CA GLY A 341 -11.62 28.16 -2.80
C GLY A 341 -10.14 28.12 -3.14
N GLY A 342 -9.36 27.24 -2.50
CA GLY A 342 -7.93 27.05 -2.76
C GLY A 342 -7.01 28.07 -2.10
N ASP A 343 -7.55 29.00 -1.29
CA ASP A 343 -6.76 30.02 -0.59
C ASP A 343 -6.35 29.55 0.82
N ALA A 344 -5.13 29.07 0.97
CA ALA A 344 -4.61 28.62 2.25
C ALA A 344 -4.71 29.67 3.38
N LEU A 345 -4.74 30.98 3.06
CA LEU A 345 -4.86 32.04 4.06
C LEU A 345 -6.26 32.18 4.66
N LYS A 346 -7.26 31.59 4.01
CA LYS A 346 -8.65 31.53 4.50
C LYS A 346 -8.93 30.28 5.34
N LEU A 347 -7.99 29.35 5.40
CA LEU A 347 -8.11 28.20 6.29
C LEU A 347 -8.13 28.66 7.75
N ASP A 348 -9.03 28.06 8.52
CA ASP A 348 -9.11 28.23 9.96
C ASP A 348 -9.52 26.91 10.64
N TRP A 349 -9.57 26.94 11.95
CA TRP A 349 -9.94 25.79 12.75
C TRP A 349 -11.37 25.31 12.49
N ASP A 350 -12.32 26.23 12.32
CA ASP A 350 -13.74 25.86 12.20
C ASP A 350 -14.02 25.12 10.89
N VAL A 351 -13.44 25.56 9.77
CA VAL A 351 -13.52 24.86 8.47
C VAL A 351 -12.84 23.49 8.56
N PHE A 352 -11.68 23.41 9.20
CA PHE A 352 -10.97 22.14 9.33
C PHE A 352 -11.71 21.15 10.25
N LYS A 353 -12.23 21.63 11.39
CA LYS A 353 -13.03 20.85 12.33
C LYS A 353 -14.29 20.28 11.67
N ASP A 354 -15.04 21.11 10.92
CA ASP A 354 -16.22 20.68 10.18
C ASP A 354 -15.86 19.58 9.16
N THR A 355 -14.71 19.72 8.49
CA THR A 355 -14.21 18.72 7.53
C THR A 355 -13.85 17.39 8.21
N LEU A 356 -13.22 17.42 9.39
CA LEU A 356 -12.94 16.20 10.14
C LEU A 356 -14.21 15.44 10.53
N ILE A 357 -15.22 16.18 11.04
CA ILE A 357 -16.50 15.58 11.43
C ILE A 357 -17.18 14.97 10.21
N GLU A 358 -17.25 15.71 9.09
CA GLU A 358 -17.82 15.24 7.83
C GLU A 358 -17.23 13.90 7.39
N GLN A 359 -15.89 13.83 7.33
CA GLN A 359 -15.20 12.64 6.83
C GLN A 359 -15.28 11.46 7.82
N ALA A 360 -15.27 11.74 9.12
CA ALA A 360 -15.47 10.72 10.14
C ALA A 360 -16.90 10.11 10.08
N GLU A 361 -17.92 10.94 9.86
CA GLU A 361 -19.29 10.48 9.66
C GLU A 361 -19.46 9.68 8.36
N GLN A 362 -18.71 10.00 7.30
CA GLN A 362 -18.73 9.21 6.08
C GLN A 362 -18.13 7.80 6.26
N GLY A 363 -17.24 7.62 7.27
CA GLY A 363 -16.62 6.33 7.55
C GLY A 363 -15.16 6.24 7.13
N VAL A 364 -14.46 7.36 6.97
CA VAL A 364 -13.01 7.34 6.73
C VAL A 364 -12.30 6.73 7.95
N ASP A 365 -11.41 5.76 7.73
CA ASP A 365 -10.81 4.94 8.78
C ASP A 365 -9.57 5.58 9.40
N TYR A 366 -8.83 6.39 8.65
CA TYR A 366 -7.68 7.13 9.17
C TYR A 366 -7.44 8.45 8.45
N PHE A 367 -6.96 9.43 9.19
CA PHE A 367 -6.66 10.77 8.70
C PHE A 367 -5.17 11.06 8.72
N THR A 368 -4.64 11.56 7.60
CA THR A 368 -3.32 12.19 7.58
C THR A 368 -3.41 13.62 8.08
N ILE A 369 -2.79 13.88 9.23
CA ILE A 369 -2.80 15.19 9.92
C ILE A 369 -1.38 15.72 10.03
N HIS A 370 -1.06 16.80 9.31
CA HIS A 370 0.27 17.44 9.26
C HIS A 370 0.53 18.38 10.46
N ALA A 371 0.21 17.90 11.68
CA ALA A 371 0.36 18.72 12.91
C ALA A 371 1.82 18.92 13.33
N GLY A 372 2.75 18.14 12.78
CA GLY A 372 4.20 18.29 13.02
C GLY A 372 4.84 19.47 12.29
N VAL A 373 4.16 20.06 11.30
CA VAL A 373 4.65 21.26 10.58
C VAL A 373 4.48 22.49 11.44
N ARG A 374 5.55 22.91 12.10
CA ARG A 374 5.56 24.05 13.02
C ARG A 374 6.23 25.26 12.43
N LEU A 375 5.80 26.46 12.84
CA LEU A 375 6.38 27.75 12.39
C LEU A 375 7.91 27.77 12.54
N ALA A 376 8.42 27.26 13.65
CA ALA A 376 9.86 27.22 13.96
C ALA A 376 10.67 26.31 13.02
N TYR A 377 10.04 25.33 12.35
CA TYR A 377 10.73 24.36 11.51
C TYR A 377 10.77 24.77 10.04
N VAL A 378 9.86 25.64 9.60
CA VAL A 378 9.81 26.09 8.20
C VAL A 378 11.14 26.71 7.73
N PRO A 379 11.84 27.57 8.50
CA PRO A 379 13.14 28.11 8.11
C PRO A 379 14.23 27.04 7.91
N LEU A 380 14.13 25.87 8.56
CA LEU A 380 15.10 24.78 8.41
C LEU A 380 15.10 24.19 6.99
N THR A 381 14.03 24.40 6.23
CA THR A 381 13.89 23.90 4.85
C THR A 381 14.47 24.87 3.80
N ALA A 382 14.92 26.07 4.20
CA ALA A 382 15.32 27.13 3.27
C ALA A 382 16.49 26.76 2.33
N ASN A 383 17.37 25.87 2.79
CA ASN A 383 18.55 25.44 2.02
C ASN A 383 18.36 24.06 1.35
N ARG A 384 17.15 23.48 1.40
CA ARG A 384 16.86 22.21 0.71
C ARG A 384 16.87 22.37 -0.80
N VAL A 385 17.30 21.33 -1.49
CA VAL A 385 17.26 21.25 -2.96
C VAL A 385 15.81 21.29 -3.46
N THR A 386 14.90 20.59 -2.79
CA THR A 386 13.50 20.46 -3.21
C THR A 386 12.51 21.19 -2.30
N GLY A 387 12.98 21.85 -1.24
CA GLY A 387 12.13 22.62 -0.32
C GLY A 387 11.14 21.73 0.47
N ILE A 388 9.84 22.08 0.43
CA ILE A 388 8.74 21.34 1.08
C ILE A 388 7.88 20.70 0.00
N VAL A 389 8.01 19.39 -0.21
CA VAL A 389 7.32 18.65 -1.29
C VAL A 389 5.97 18.08 -0.88
N SER A 390 5.70 17.94 0.41
CA SER A 390 4.38 17.54 0.90
C SER A 390 3.34 18.62 0.62
N ARG A 391 2.23 18.27 -0.05
CA ARG A 391 1.13 19.21 -0.31
C ARG A 391 0.55 19.78 1.00
N GLY A 392 0.23 18.92 1.97
CA GLY A 392 -0.27 19.35 3.27
C GLY A 392 0.77 20.14 4.05
N GLY A 393 2.03 19.71 4.01
CA GLY A 393 3.15 20.42 4.63
C GLY A 393 3.34 21.83 4.05
N SER A 394 3.32 21.99 2.74
CA SER A 394 3.47 23.30 2.07
C SER A 394 2.28 24.24 2.34
N ILE A 395 1.05 23.72 2.38
CA ILE A 395 -0.15 24.48 2.77
C ILE A 395 0.02 25.06 4.18
N MET A 396 0.37 24.22 5.15
CA MET A 396 0.53 24.63 6.54
C MET A 396 1.74 25.56 6.74
N ALA A 397 2.87 25.28 6.08
CA ALA A 397 4.04 26.16 6.12
C ALA A 397 3.71 27.57 5.60
N ARG A 398 2.99 27.66 4.46
CA ARG A 398 2.51 28.94 3.91
C ARG A 398 1.58 29.65 4.88
N TRP A 399 0.64 28.91 5.49
CA TRP A 399 -0.29 29.47 6.49
C TRP A 399 0.47 30.04 7.68
N CYS A 400 1.38 29.27 8.30
CA CYS A 400 2.15 29.68 9.47
C CYS A 400 2.98 30.94 9.19
N LEU A 401 3.71 30.98 8.08
CA LEU A 401 4.53 32.12 7.69
C LEU A 401 3.68 33.37 7.43
N SER A 402 2.59 33.23 6.69
CA SER A 402 1.75 34.38 6.31
C SER A 402 0.96 34.96 7.50
N LYS A 403 0.55 34.12 8.44
CA LYS A 403 -0.18 34.57 9.65
C LYS A 403 0.74 34.91 10.80
N HIS A 404 2.04 34.61 10.72
CA HIS A 404 3.01 34.72 11.83
C HIS A 404 2.49 34.01 13.09
N ARG A 405 1.90 32.84 12.95
CA ARG A 405 1.30 32.04 14.00
C ARG A 405 1.69 30.57 13.89
N GLU A 406 1.66 29.90 15.04
CA GLU A 406 1.82 28.45 15.08
C GLU A 406 0.66 27.76 14.36
N SER A 407 0.92 26.56 13.84
CA SER A 407 -0.05 25.73 13.15
C SER A 407 -1.27 25.46 14.05
N PHE A 408 -2.47 25.77 13.55
CA PHE A 408 -3.70 25.44 14.28
C PHE A 408 -3.90 23.93 14.42
N LEU A 409 -3.30 23.10 13.55
CA LEU A 409 -3.31 21.64 13.67
C LEU A 409 -2.54 21.18 14.91
N TYR A 410 -1.45 21.88 15.25
CA TYR A 410 -0.69 21.64 16.47
C TYR A 410 -1.40 22.23 17.70
N GLU A 411 -1.84 23.49 17.63
CA GLU A 411 -2.49 24.18 18.77
C GLU A 411 -3.81 23.52 19.19
N ARG A 412 -4.55 22.91 18.24
CA ARG A 412 -5.85 22.27 18.48
C ARG A 412 -5.81 20.74 18.46
N PHE A 413 -4.64 20.17 18.64
CA PHE A 413 -4.45 18.72 18.51
C PHE A 413 -5.32 17.90 19.48
N ASP A 414 -5.52 18.40 20.72
CA ASP A 414 -6.44 17.81 21.69
C ASP A 414 -7.88 17.70 21.16
N GLU A 415 -8.37 18.77 20.51
CA GLU A 415 -9.72 18.81 19.94
C GLU A 415 -9.84 17.86 18.74
N ILE A 416 -8.77 17.71 17.95
CA ILE A 416 -8.70 16.71 16.87
C ILE A 416 -8.82 15.30 17.45
N CYS A 417 -8.08 15.00 18.51
CA CYS A 417 -8.17 13.70 19.20
C CYS A 417 -9.59 13.42 19.70
N ASP A 418 -10.26 14.41 20.30
CA ASP A 418 -11.62 14.27 20.81
C ASP A 418 -12.64 13.96 19.69
N ILE A 419 -12.42 14.47 18.47
CA ILE A 419 -13.24 14.14 17.31
C ILE A 419 -12.95 12.70 16.85
N MET A 420 -11.67 12.34 16.66
CA MET A 420 -11.27 11.04 16.12
C MET A 420 -11.68 9.90 17.05
N ARG A 421 -11.56 10.08 18.37
CA ARG A 421 -12.00 9.10 19.37
C ARG A 421 -13.49 8.74 19.23
N LYS A 422 -14.35 9.72 18.89
CA LYS A 422 -15.80 9.50 18.79
C LYS A 422 -16.21 8.48 17.72
N TYR A 423 -15.35 8.28 16.71
CA TYR A 423 -15.65 7.47 15.53
C TYR A 423 -14.66 6.32 15.33
N ASP A 424 -13.70 6.13 16.24
CA ASP A 424 -12.56 5.20 16.10
C ASP A 424 -11.76 5.46 14.80
N VAL A 425 -11.52 6.73 14.48
CA VAL A 425 -10.63 7.12 13.39
C VAL A 425 -9.18 7.09 13.87
N SER A 426 -8.29 6.43 13.14
CA SER A 426 -6.87 6.37 13.47
C SER A 426 -6.11 7.58 12.92
N PHE A 427 -5.06 8.01 13.61
CA PHE A 427 -4.11 8.98 13.06
C PHE A 427 -3.13 8.32 12.09
N SER A 428 -2.89 8.98 10.96
CA SER A 428 -1.65 8.96 10.21
C SER A 428 -1.00 10.31 10.43
N LEU A 429 -0.04 10.41 11.37
CA LEU A 429 0.64 11.68 11.65
C LEU A 429 1.57 12.02 10.51
N GLY A 430 1.17 13.02 9.72
CA GLY A 430 1.77 13.34 8.42
C GLY A 430 3.16 13.94 8.50
N ASP A 431 4.06 13.48 7.65
CA ASP A 431 5.43 13.98 7.49
C ASP A 431 5.50 15.16 6.51
N GLY A 432 4.91 16.28 6.88
CA GLY A 432 4.83 17.48 6.05
C GLY A 432 6.17 18.07 5.64
N LEU A 433 7.25 17.78 6.39
CA LEU A 433 8.61 18.21 6.12
C LEU A 433 9.51 17.06 5.65
N ARG A 434 8.94 15.99 5.08
CA ARG A 434 9.72 14.89 4.47
C ARG A 434 10.63 15.40 3.36
N PRO A 435 11.83 14.77 3.15
CA PRO A 435 12.71 15.12 2.04
C PRO A 435 12.08 14.74 0.69
N GLY A 436 12.22 15.63 -0.30
CA GLY A 436 11.80 15.40 -1.68
C GLY A 436 12.97 15.06 -2.62
N SER A 437 14.16 14.90 -2.06
CA SER A 437 15.35 14.43 -2.77
C SER A 437 16.29 13.70 -1.82
N ASN A 438 17.14 12.84 -2.37
CA ASN A 438 18.18 12.16 -1.57
C ASN A 438 19.17 13.14 -0.92
N ALA A 439 19.37 14.34 -1.52
CA ALA A 439 20.22 15.37 -0.97
C ALA A 439 19.71 15.92 0.37
N ASP A 440 18.39 15.99 0.54
CA ASP A 440 17.73 16.56 1.72
C ASP A 440 17.45 15.51 2.82
N ALA A 441 17.80 14.24 2.57
CA ALA A 441 17.47 13.11 3.44
C ALA A 441 18.11 13.21 4.83
N ASN A 442 17.30 13.00 5.89
CA ASN A 442 17.70 13.01 7.29
C ASN A 442 18.23 14.38 7.77
N ASP A 443 17.69 15.45 7.22
CA ASP A 443 18.05 16.82 7.63
C ASP A 443 17.39 17.24 8.94
N ALA A 444 17.74 18.45 9.40
CA ALA A 444 17.23 19.00 10.64
C ALA A 444 15.71 19.22 10.62
N ALA A 445 15.14 19.63 9.49
CA ALA A 445 13.70 19.88 9.35
C ALA A 445 12.89 18.58 9.49
N GLN A 446 13.31 17.52 8.79
CA GLN A 446 12.67 16.20 8.86
C GLN A 446 12.70 15.66 10.30
N PHE A 447 13.85 15.72 10.96
CA PHE A 447 13.98 15.13 12.30
C PHE A 447 13.32 15.98 13.40
N ALA A 448 13.27 17.32 13.26
CA ALA A 448 12.51 18.17 14.18
C ALA A 448 11.00 17.86 14.10
N GLU A 449 10.47 17.70 12.88
CA GLU A 449 9.09 17.23 12.70
C GLU A 449 8.87 15.87 13.34
N LEU A 450 9.72 14.87 13.06
CA LEU A 450 9.61 13.51 13.61
C LEU A 450 9.59 13.50 15.14
N GLU A 451 10.38 14.37 15.81
CA GLU A 451 10.35 14.52 17.26
C GLU A 451 9.02 15.07 17.76
N THR A 452 8.44 16.04 17.03
CA THR A 452 7.09 16.55 17.32
C THR A 452 6.03 15.47 17.10
N LEU A 453 6.13 14.66 16.04
CA LEU A 453 5.20 13.55 15.81
C LEU A 453 5.26 12.53 16.97
N GLY A 454 6.44 12.31 17.57
CA GLY A 454 6.58 11.51 18.79
C GLY A 454 5.91 12.13 20.02
N GLU A 455 5.92 13.46 20.16
CA GLU A 455 5.18 14.19 21.19
C GLU A 455 3.67 14.01 21.01
N LEU A 456 3.17 14.30 19.80
CA LEU A 456 1.75 14.20 19.45
C LEU A 456 1.21 12.77 19.57
N THR A 457 2.05 11.76 19.31
CA THR A 457 1.70 10.35 19.50
C THR A 457 1.30 10.06 20.94
N ARG A 458 2.06 10.56 21.91
CA ARG A 458 1.74 10.36 23.35
C ARG A 458 0.44 11.04 23.73
N ILE A 459 0.21 12.27 23.25
CA ILE A 459 -1.04 13.00 23.47
C ILE A 459 -2.23 12.22 22.90
N ALA A 460 -2.11 11.72 21.67
CA ALA A 460 -3.18 10.94 21.04
C ALA A 460 -3.45 9.62 21.79
N TRP A 461 -2.41 8.92 22.23
CA TRP A 461 -2.56 7.71 23.03
C TRP A 461 -3.23 7.96 24.38
N ASP A 462 -2.92 9.08 25.05
CA ASP A 462 -3.56 9.47 26.31
C ASP A 462 -5.04 9.81 26.11
N LYS A 463 -5.40 10.27 24.92
CA LYS A 463 -6.79 10.52 24.49
C LYS A 463 -7.52 9.27 23.96
N GLY A 464 -6.85 8.11 23.92
CA GLY A 464 -7.43 6.85 23.46
C GLY A 464 -7.44 6.68 21.94
N CYS A 465 -6.70 7.48 21.17
CA CYS A 465 -6.63 7.40 19.72
C CYS A 465 -5.50 6.49 19.25
N GLN A 466 -5.75 5.66 18.24
CA GLN A 466 -4.75 4.87 17.55
C GLN A 466 -3.88 5.77 16.65
N VAL A 467 -2.57 5.49 16.55
CA VAL A 467 -1.61 6.32 15.82
C VAL A 467 -0.68 5.46 14.98
N MET A 468 -0.50 5.83 13.72
CA MET A 468 0.68 5.52 12.90
C MET A 468 1.38 6.80 12.46
N ILE A 469 2.66 6.70 12.12
CA ILE A 469 3.52 7.83 11.76
C ILE A 469 3.86 7.73 10.29
N GLU A 470 3.70 8.82 9.52
CA GLU A 470 4.22 8.87 8.15
C GLU A 470 5.73 9.07 8.14
N GLY A 471 6.36 8.55 7.10
CA GLY A 471 7.80 8.56 6.95
C GLY A 471 8.27 8.92 5.54
N PRO A 472 9.60 9.10 5.37
CA PRO A 472 10.20 9.81 4.27
C PRO A 472 10.01 9.14 2.91
N GLY A 473 9.95 9.97 1.85
CA GLY A 473 9.84 9.55 0.47
C GLY A 473 11.19 9.36 -0.25
N HIS A 474 12.24 10.10 0.12
CA HIS A 474 13.56 10.06 -0.54
C HIS A 474 14.67 9.88 0.50
N VAL A 475 15.25 8.68 0.54
CA VAL A 475 16.34 8.36 1.46
C VAL A 475 17.32 7.39 0.79
N PRO A 476 18.60 7.75 0.60
CA PRO A 476 19.58 6.83 0.04
C PRO A 476 19.81 5.65 0.98
N MET A 477 20.12 4.49 0.42
CA MET A 477 20.13 3.19 1.12
C MET A 477 20.88 3.22 2.47
N HIS A 478 22.03 3.87 2.53
CA HIS A 478 22.89 3.92 3.75
C HIS A 478 22.29 4.74 4.90
N LYS A 479 21.26 5.57 4.64
CA LYS A 479 20.58 6.39 5.66
C LYS A 479 19.26 5.78 6.14
N ILE A 480 18.73 4.74 5.47
CA ILE A 480 17.40 4.18 5.76
C ILE A 480 17.33 3.62 7.19
N LYS A 481 18.34 2.84 7.59
CA LYS A 481 18.32 2.24 8.95
C LYS A 481 18.34 3.32 10.04
N ALA A 482 19.16 4.36 9.89
CA ALA A 482 19.22 5.46 10.86
C ALA A 482 17.88 6.20 10.98
N ASN A 483 17.14 6.34 9.87
CA ASN A 483 15.80 6.91 9.86
C ASN A 483 14.81 6.04 10.65
N MET A 484 14.80 4.73 10.39
CA MET A 484 13.94 3.78 11.11
C MET A 484 14.26 3.74 12.61
N ASP A 485 15.54 3.64 12.98
CA ASP A 485 15.96 3.60 14.38
C ASP A 485 15.56 4.89 15.14
N LYS A 486 15.64 6.05 14.48
CA LYS A 486 15.19 7.32 15.04
C LYS A 486 13.68 7.30 15.29
N GLN A 487 12.87 6.86 14.33
CA GLN A 487 11.41 6.77 14.47
C GLN A 487 11.01 5.85 15.62
N LEU A 488 11.54 4.64 15.67
CA LEU A 488 11.25 3.69 16.76
C LEU A 488 11.51 4.29 18.14
N LYS A 489 12.62 5.02 18.25
CA LYS A 489 13.03 5.65 19.51
C LYS A 489 12.12 6.81 19.93
N VAL A 490 11.83 7.73 19.02
CA VAL A 490 11.12 8.98 19.38
C VAL A 490 9.61 8.82 19.38
N CYS A 491 9.07 7.90 18.55
CA CYS A 491 7.63 7.67 18.46
C CYS A 491 7.15 6.44 19.25
N GLY A 492 7.99 5.86 20.14
CA GLY A 492 7.56 4.78 21.04
C GLY A 492 7.12 3.50 20.32
N GLU A 493 7.77 3.16 19.20
CA GLU A 493 7.45 2.02 18.34
C GLU A 493 6.05 2.06 17.69
N ALA A 494 5.38 3.22 17.64
CA ALA A 494 4.16 3.40 16.84
C ALA A 494 4.41 2.93 15.39
N PRO A 495 3.43 2.31 14.72
CA PRO A 495 3.60 1.82 13.36
C PRO A 495 4.14 2.91 12.42
N PHE A 496 5.18 2.59 11.65
CA PHE A 496 5.73 3.49 10.66
C PHE A 496 5.11 3.19 9.29
N TYR A 497 4.64 4.23 8.61
CA TYR A 497 4.03 4.21 7.30
C TYR A 497 4.88 5.06 6.35
N THR A 498 5.58 4.44 5.41
CA THR A 498 6.62 5.12 4.61
C THR A 498 6.28 5.18 3.13
N LEU A 499 6.57 6.33 2.50
CA LEU A 499 6.47 6.50 1.05
C LEU A 499 7.76 6.01 0.39
N GLY A 500 7.85 4.74 0.07
CA GLY A 500 9.07 4.12 -0.42
C GLY A 500 9.99 3.65 0.72
N PRO A 501 11.20 4.20 0.89
CA PRO A 501 11.73 5.41 0.23
C PRO A 501 12.40 5.16 -1.13
N LEU A 502 12.39 6.20 -1.99
CA LEU A 502 13.17 6.23 -3.22
C LEU A 502 14.66 6.34 -2.88
N VAL A 503 15.45 5.37 -3.30
CA VAL A 503 16.88 5.29 -2.96
C VAL A 503 17.79 6.09 -3.89
N THR A 504 17.25 6.55 -5.00
CA THR A 504 17.90 7.42 -5.99
C THR A 504 16.87 8.26 -6.75
N ASP A 505 17.27 9.43 -7.24
CA ASP A 505 16.39 10.39 -7.90
C ASP A 505 16.57 10.41 -9.45
N VAL A 506 17.40 9.50 -10.00
CA VAL A 506 17.82 9.58 -11.43
C VAL A 506 16.91 8.82 -12.39
N ALA A 507 15.81 8.24 -11.94
CA ALA A 507 15.03 7.30 -12.73
C ALA A 507 13.54 7.68 -12.87
N PRO A 508 13.19 8.86 -13.41
CA PRO A 508 11.79 9.22 -13.64
C PRO A 508 11.13 8.21 -14.59
N GLY A 509 9.90 7.79 -14.27
CA GLY A 509 9.19 6.71 -14.95
C GLY A 509 9.50 5.30 -14.39
N TYR A 510 10.51 5.19 -13.54
CA TYR A 510 10.90 3.96 -12.83
C TYR A 510 10.89 4.16 -11.31
N ASP A 511 10.20 5.17 -10.82
CA ASP A 511 10.15 5.51 -9.40
C ASP A 511 9.59 4.36 -8.54
N HIS A 512 8.69 3.54 -9.08
CA HIS A 512 8.19 2.33 -8.44
C HIS A 512 9.31 1.30 -8.17
N ILE A 513 10.34 1.21 -9.03
CA ILE A 513 11.49 0.32 -8.83
C ILE A 513 12.43 0.90 -7.79
N THR A 514 12.83 2.18 -7.94
CA THR A 514 13.77 2.83 -7.01
C THR A 514 13.21 2.89 -5.58
N SER A 515 11.92 3.12 -5.44
CA SER A 515 11.25 3.11 -4.16
C SER A 515 10.97 1.69 -3.63
N GLY A 516 10.70 0.72 -4.50
CA GLY A 516 10.55 -0.68 -4.13
C GLY A 516 11.78 -1.26 -3.45
N ILE A 517 12.99 -0.87 -3.91
CA ILE A 517 14.26 -1.23 -3.25
C ILE A 517 14.29 -0.70 -1.80
N GLY A 518 14.02 0.58 -1.62
CA GLY A 518 14.01 1.20 -0.30
C GLY A 518 12.88 0.69 0.60
N ALA A 519 11.71 0.41 0.01
CA ALA A 519 10.56 -0.15 0.70
C ALA A 519 10.87 -1.54 1.28
N ALA A 520 11.52 -2.42 0.52
CA ALA A 520 11.95 -3.72 1.01
C ALA A 520 12.94 -3.58 2.20
N MET A 521 13.90 -2.64 2.10
CA MET A 521 14.86 -2.40 3.17
C MET A 521 14.21 -1.84 4.43
N ILE A 522 13.40 -0.79 4.30
CA ILE A 522 12.80 -0.14 5.48
C ILE A 522 11.72 -1.03 6.11
N GLY A 523 11.01 -1.82 5.29
CA GLY A 523 10.07 -2.84 5.75
C GLY A 523 10.76 -3.92 6.57
N TRP A 524 11.94 -4.38 6.13
CA TRP A 524 12.77 -5.31 6.88
C TRP A 524 13.25 -4.71 8.21
N PHE A 525 13.64 -3.43 8.23
CA PHE A 525 14.09 -2.76 9.46
C PHE A 525 12.95 -2.44 10.43
N GLY A 526 11.66 -2.54 10.03
CA GLY A 526 10.55 -2.41 10.97
C GLY A 526 9.36 -1.55 10.52
N THR A 527 9.36 -0.99 9.31
CA THR A 527 8.16 -0.31 8.79
C THR A 527 6.98 -1.28 8.72
N ALA A 528 5.82 -0.82 9.15
CA ALA A 528 4.60 -1.61 9.26
C ALA A 528 3.71 -1.55 8.02
N MET A 529 3.72 -0.42 7.32
CA MET A 529 2.95 -0.20 6.10
C MET A 529 3.77 0.61 5.10
N LEU A 530 3.69 0.21 3.84
CA LEU A 530 4.37 0.83 2.72
C LEU A 530 3.36 1.56 1.84
N CYS A 531 3.56 2.85 1.62
CA CYS A 531 2.83 3.60 0.61
C CYS A 531 3.42 3.31 -0.77
N TYR A 532 2.59 2.83 -1.67
CA TYR A 532 3.06 2.52 -3.02
C TYR A 532 3.48 3.77 -3.78
N VAL A 533 4.34 3.55 -4.76
CA VAL A 533 4.75 4.52 -5.77
C VAL A 533 4.48 3.90 -7.14
N THR A 534 3.93 4.68 -8.06
CA THR A 534 3.62 4.24 -9.41
C THR A 534 4.73 4.67 -10.40
N PRO A 535 4.75 4.11 -11.63
CA PRO A 535 5.67 4.58 -12.67
C PRO A 535 5.51 6.07 -13.02
N LYS A 536 4.31 6.63 -12.75
CA LYS A 536 3.97 8.05 -13.03
C LYS A 536 4.22 8.98 -11.85
N GLU A 537 4.86 8.52 -10.77
CA GLU A 537 5.23 9.42 -9.67
C GLU A 537 6.05 10.60 -10.22
N HIS A 538 5.79 11.79 -9.73
CA HIS A 538 6.37 13.05 -10.22
C HIS A 538 6.03 13.44 -11.69
N LEU A 539 5.35 12.61 -12.47
CA LEU A 539 5.09 12.81 -13.90
C LEU A 539 3.62 13.02 -14.24
N GLY A 540 2.69 12.35 -13.56
CA GLY A 540 1.28 12.44 -13.89
C GLY A 540 0.36 11.66 -12.96
N LEU A 541 -0.95 11.80 -13.20
CA LEU A 541 -1.96 11.03 -12.46
C LEU A 541 -1.95 9.57 -12.95
N PRO A 542 -1.85 8.57 -12.04
CA PRO A 542 -1.83 7.18 -12.42
C PRO A 542 -3.20 6.72 -12.95
N ASP A 543 -3.16 5.91 -13.98
CA ASP A 543 -4.30 5.12 -14.45
C ASP A 543 -4.38 3.76 -13.72
N ARG A 544 -5.32 2.91 -14.13
CA ARG A 544 -5.54 1.59 -13.53
C ARG A 544 -4.31 0.67 -13.63
N ASP A 545 -3.61 0.69 -14.75
CA ASP A 545 -2.47 -0.20 -14.99
C ASP A 545 -1.23 0.27 -14.23
N ASP A 546 -1.06 1.57 -14.06
CA ASP A 546 -0.04 2.15 -13.17
C ASP A 546 -0.31 1.75 -11.71
N VAL A 547 -1.58 1.77 -11.28
CA VAL A 547 -1.99 1.31 -9.94
C VAL A 547 -1.60 -0.16 -9.74
N LYS A 548 -1.90 -1.03 -10.71
CA LYS A 548 -1.49 -2.44 -10.66
C LYS A 548 0.03 -2.57 -10.53
N THR A 549 0.77 -1.90 -11.39
CA THR A 549 2.24 -1.93 -11.40
C THR A 549 2.83 -1.50 -10.06
N GLY A 550 2.32 -0.42 -9.48
CA GLY A 550 2.73 0.07 -8.17
C GLY A 550 2.41 -0.94 -7.05
N VAL A 551 1.17 -1.45 -6.99
CA VAL A 551 0.77 -2.41 -5.96
C VAL A 551 1.59 -3.69 -6.03
N ILE A 552 1.79 -4.26 -7.23
CA ILE A 552 2.60 -5.48 -7.40
C ILE A 552 4.04 -5.25 -6.96
N THR A 553 4.66 -4.13 -7.35
CA THR A 553 6.02 -3.77 -6.92
C THR A 553 6.12 -3.74 -5.39
N TYR A 554 5.16 -3.12 -4.74
CA TYR A 554 5.16 -2.99 -3.28
C TYR A 554 4.77 -4.27 -2.55
N ARG A 555 3.95 -5.14 -3.14
CA ARG A 555 3.73 -6.50 -2.62
C ARG A 555 4.99 -7.35 -2.69
N ILE A 556 5.82 -7.18 -3.74
CA ILE A 556 7.15 -7.82 -3.81
C ILE A 556 8.04 -7.29 -2.68
N ALA A 557 8.10 -5.97 -2.47
CA ALA A 557 8.91 -5.35 -1.42
C ALA A 557 8.47 -5.80 -0.01
N ALA A 558 7.16 -5.79 0.27
CA ALA A 558 6.57 -6.24 1.54
C ALA A 558 6.86 -7.72 1.81
N HIS A 559 6.66 -8.58 0.80
CA HIS A 559 6.93 -10.01 0.91
C HIS A 559 8.42 -10.31 1.15
N ALA A 560 9.32 -9.62 0.45
CA ALA A 560 10.76 -9.75 0.67
C ALA A 560 11.16 -9.32 2.10
N ALA A 561 10.56 -8.25 2.63
CA ALA A 561 10.79 -7.80 4.00
C ALA A 561 10.29 -8.84 5.03
N ASP A 562 9.11 -9.43 4.80
CA ASP A 562 8.53 -10.44 5.69
C ASP A 562 9.34 -11.74 5.70
N LEU A 563 9.88 -12.16 4.54
CA LEU A 563 10.83 -13.28 4.44
C LEU A 563 12.11 -12.99 5.23
N ALA A 564 12.69 -11.81 5.04
CA ALA A 564 13.92 -11.41 5.71
C ALA A 564 13.76 -11.31 7.24
N LYS A 565 12.58 -10.94 7.74
CA LYS A 565 12.24 -10.96 9.18
C LYS A 565 12.06 -12.36 9.75
N GLY A 566 11.96 -13.39 8.89
CA GLY A 566 11.63 -14.74 9.32
C GLY A 566 10.15 -14.93 9.68
N HIS A 567 9.23 -14.12 9.10
CA HIS A 567 7.81 -14.23 9.41
C HIS A 567 7.26 -15.59 8.94
N PRO A 568 6.69 -16.42 9.84
CA PRO A 568 6.30 -17.81 9.51
C PRO A 568 5.32 -17.93 8.35
N ALA A 569 4.46 -16.92 8.15
CA ALA A 569 3.45 -16.91 7.09
C ALA A 569 4.01 -16.56 5.69
N ALA A 570 5.20 -15.95 5.60
CA ALA A 570 5.73 -15.46 4.33
C ALA A 570 6.34 -16.60 3.48
N ARG A 571 7.01 -17.57 4.12
CA ARG A 571 7.85 -18.57 3.42
C ARG A 571 7.07 -19.62 2.62
N ASP A 572 5.83 -19.95 3.02
CA ASP A 572 5.06 -21.02 2.39
C ASP A 572 4.88 -20.81 0.88
N ARG A 573 4.65 -19.56 0.48
CA ARG A 573 4.46 -19.18 -0.93
C ARG A 573 5.73 -19.33 -1.77
N ASP A 574 6.89 -18.90 -1.23
CA ASP A 574 8.19 -19.01 -1.92
C ASP A 574 8.65 -20.46 -2.06
N ASP A 575 8.45 -21.26 -1.01
CA ASP A 575 8.79 -22.67 -1.04
C ASP A 575 7.94 -23.42 -2.07
N ALA A 576 6.62 -23.13 -2.12
CA ALA A 576 5.72 -23.68 -3.13
C ALA A 576 6.12 -23.25 -4.56
N MET A 577 6.46 -21.97 -4.76
CA MET A 577 6.95 -21.44 -6.02
C MET A 577 8.25 -22.12 -6.46
N SER A 578 9.19 -22.30 -5.53
CA SER A 578 10.48 -22.93 -5.83
C SER A 578 10.31 -24.39 -6.27
N ARG A 579 9.42 -25.16 -5.60
CA ARG A 579 9.08 -26.53 -5.99
C ARG A 579 8.40 -26.57 -7.36
N ALA A 580 7.39 -25.73 -7.58
CA ALA A 580 6.68 -25.62 -8.85
C ALA A 580 7.64 -25.29 -10.01
N ARG A 581 8.61 -24.39 -9.78
CA ARG A 581 9.63 -24.02 -10.76
C ARG A 581 10.56 -25.19 -11.07
N PHE A 582 11.03 -25.90 -10.06
CA PHE A 582 11.93 -27.04 -10.26
C PHE A 582 11.25 -28.18 -11.00
N ASP A 583 9.96 -28.43 -10.73
CA ASP A 583 9.17 -29.51 -11.34
C ASP A 583 8.56 -29.14 -12.70
N PHE A 584 8.81 -27.92 -13.21
CA PHE A 584 8.20 -27.40 -14.44
C PHE A 584 6.66 -27.38 -14.43
N ARG A 585 6.05 -27.23 -13.26
CA ARG A 585 4.61 -27.07 -13.11
C ARG A 585 4.23 -25.61 -13.43
N TRP A 586 4.23 -25.29 -14.75
CA TRP A 586 4.05 -23.91 -15.25
C TRP A 586 2.76 -23.27 -14.77
N SER A 587 1.65 -24.00 -14.79
CA SER A 587 0.37 -23.50 -14.28
C SER A 587 0.50 -23.05 -12.81
N ASP A 588 1.12 -23.89 -11.97
CA ASP A 588 1.32 -23.55 -10.55
C ASP A 588 2.22 -22.32 -10.40
N GLN A 589 3.31 -22.22 -11.18
CA GLN A 589 4.19 -21.03 -11.13
C GLN A 589 3.41 -19.75 -11.42
N PHE A 590 2.53 -19.75 -12.43
CA PHE A 590 1.75 -18.55 -12.75
C PHE A 590 0.78 -18.25 -11.63
N GLU A 591 0.01 -19.21 -11.16
CA GLU A 591 -1.04 -19.03 -10.15
C GLU A 591 -0.49 -18.67 -8.76
N ILE A 592 0.66 -19.22 -8.36
CA ILE A 592 1.37 -18.85 -7.13
C ILE A 592 1.94 -17.43 -7.24
N GLY A 593 2.27 -16.96 -8.43
CA GLY A 593 2.80 -15.62 -8.71
C GLY A 593 1.88 -14.50 -8.18
N LEU A 594 2.46 -13.34 -7.90
CA LEU A 594 1.69 -12.14 -7.51
C LEU A 594 0.86 -11.60 -8.68
N ASP A 595 1.33 -11.77 -9.91
CA ASP A 595 0.66 -11.40 -11.14
C ASP A 595 0.64 -12.60 -12.10
N PRO A 596 -0.36 -13.47 -12.01
CA PRO A 596 -0.44 -14.68 -12.81
C PRO A 596 -0.61 -14.40 -14.31
N ASP A 597 -1.28 -13.31 -14.66
CA ASP A 597 -1.57 -12.96 -16.05
C ASP A 597 -0.28 -12.54 -16.77
N THR A 598 0.48 -11.59 -16.21
CA THR A 598 1.77 -11.16 -16.77
C THR A 598 2.78 -12.31 -16.86
N ALA A 599 2.81 -13.19 -15.85
CA ALA A 599 3.71 -14.34 -15.85
C ALA A 599 3.38 -15.32 -16.99
N ARG A 600 2.10 -15.57 -17.24
CA ARG A 600 1.63 -16.43 -18.35
C ARG A 600 1.92 -15.78 -19.69
N ASP A 601 1.61 -14.51 -19.87
CA ASP A 601 1.79 -13.80 -21.12
C ASP A 601 3.26 -13.82 -21.56
N TYR A 602 4.21 -13.53 -20.65
CA TYR A 602 5.65 -13.57 -20.95
C TYR A 602 6.15 -14.97 -21.30
N HIS A 603 5.62 -15.99 -20.64
CA HIS A 603 5.99 -17.38 -20.99
C HIS A 603 5.43 -17.77 -22.35
N ASP A 604 4.16 -17.49 -22.61
CA ASP A 604 3.44 -17.92 -23.80
C ASP A 604 3.86 -17.15 -25.06
N GLU A 605 4.23 -15.88 -24.93
CA GLU A 605 4.74 -15.05 -26.03
C GLU A 605 5.94 -15.72 -26.75
N THR A 606 6.83 -16.32 -25.98
CA THR A 606 8.05 -16.97 -26.51
C THR A 606 7.92 -18.46 -26.76
N MET A 607 6.75 -19.05 -26.46
CA MET A 607 6.43 -20.48 -26.61
C MET A 607 5.15 -20.67 -27.44
N PRO A 608 5.20 -20.38 -28.75
CA PRO A 608 3.99 -20.26 -29.58
C PRO A 608 3.24 -21.57 -29.84
N LYS A 609 3.87 -22.74 -29.62
CA LYS A 609 3.20 -24.06 -29.77
C LYS A 609 2.69 -24.53 -28.41
N GLU A 610 1.45 -25.01 -28.37
CA GLU A 610 0.82 -25.55 -27.15
C GLU A 610 1.67 -26.64 -26.46
N ALA A 611 2.27 -27.55 -27.23
CA ALA A 611 3.16 -28.55 -26.67
C ALA A 611 4.42 -27.98 -25.99
N HIS A 612 4.85 -26.80 -26.39
CA HIS A 612 6.00 -26.11 -25.76
C HIS A 612 5.62 -25.45 -24.43
N LYS A 613 4.38 -25.04 -24.28
CA LYS A 613 3.90 -24.36 -23.04
C LYS A 613 3.90 -25.28 -21.82
N VAL A 614 3.93 -26.57 -22.01
CA VAL A 614 4.01 -27.61 -20.96
C VAL A 614 5.36 -28.32 -20.91
N ALA A 615 6.34 -27.85 -21.67
CA ALA A 615 7.64 -28.49 -21.77
C ALA A 615 8.49 -28.30 -20.51
N HIS A 616 9.41 -29.23 -20.25
CA HIS A 616 10.37 -29.13 -19.12
C HIS A 616 11.57 -28.23 -19.43
N PHE A 617 11.32 -27.12 -20.11
CA PHE A 617 12.27 -26.03 -20.40
C PHE A 617 11.50 -24.78 -20.78
N CYS A 618 12.13 -23.61 -20.69
CA CYS A 618 11.61 -22.36 -21.24
C CYS A 618 12.44 -21.91 -22.45
N SER A 619 11.97 -20.88 -23.15
CA SER A 619 12.64 -20.33 -24.34
C SER A 619 14.07 -19.83 -24.07
N MET A 620 14.39 -19.42 -22.83
CA MET A 620 15.71 -18.91 -22.47
C MET A 620 16.81 -19.97 -22.62
N CYS A 621 16.61 -21.19 -22.08
CA CYS A 621 17.60 -22.26 -22.12
C CYS A 621 17.38 -23.23 -23.26
N GLY A 622 16.12 -23.42 -23.68
CA GLY A 622 15.73 -24.46 -24.64
C GLY A 622 15.93 -25.87 -24.08
N PRO A 623 15.67 -26.89 -24.90
CA PRO A 623 15.56 -28.28 -24.43
C PRO A 623 16.89 -28.96 -24.04
N LYS A 624 18.05 -28.36 -24.36
CA LYS A 624 19.35 -28.99 -24.14
C LYS A 624 20.21 -28.36 -23.06
N PHE A 625 19.85 -27.17 -22.63
CA PHE A 625 20.69 -26.37 -21.72
C PHE A 625 19.97 -25.96 -20.40
N CYS A 626 18.78 -26.51 -20.17
CA CYS A 626 18.07 -26.21 -18.92
C CYS A 626 18.75 -26.92 -17.73
N SER A 627 19.36 -26.14 -16.86
CA SER A 627 20.07 -26.66 -15.68
C SER A 627 19.19 -27.47 -14.73
N MET A 628 17.91 -27.07 -14.58
CA MET A 628 16.96 -27.82 -13.75
C MET A 628 16.65 -29.20 -14.35
N GLN A 629 16.46 -29.28 -15.66
CA GLN A 629 16.27 -30.56 -16.35
C GLN A 629 17.50 -31.47 -16.18
N ILE A 630 18.69 -30.92 -16.43
CA ILE A 630 19.95 -31.65 -16.24
C ILE A 630 20.09 -32.13 -14.78
N THR A 631 19.74 -31.29 -13.80
CA THR A 631 19.81 -31.67 -12.39
C THR A 631 18.79 -32.74 -12.01
N GLN A 632 17.59 -32.72 -12.60
CA GLN A 632 16.62 -33.79 -12.39
C GLN A 632 17.12 -35.13 -12.95
N ASP A 633 17.75 -35.14 -14.13
CA ASP A 633 18.32 -36.32 -14.73
C ASP A 633 19.49 -36.87 -13.88
N LEU A 634 20.37 -36.00 -13.39
CA LEU A 634 21.44 -36.37 -12.43
C LEU A 634 20.88 -36.98 -11.14
N ARG A 635 19.79 -36.48 -10.61
CA ARG A 635 19.14 -37.04 -9.39
C ARG A 635 18.59 -38.44 -9.65
N LYS A 636 17.98 -38.66 -10.81
CA LYS A 636 17.48 -39.98 -11.21
C LYS A 636 18.61 -41.00 -11.38
N GLU A 637 19.72 -40.59 -12.01
CA GLU A 637 20.91 -41.43 -12.16
C GLU A 637 21.54 -41.76 -10.80
N ALA A 638 21.69 -40.76 -9.91
CA ALA A 638 22.21 -40.97 -8.56
C ALA A 638 21.33 -41.90 -7.73
N ALA A 639 20.01 -41.79 -7.82
CA ALA A 639 19.07 -42.69 -7.15
C ALA A 639 19.18 -44.11 -7.68
N ALA A 640 19.27 -44.31 -9.01
CA ALA A 640 19.45 -45.61 -9.62
C ALA A 640 20.81 -46.27 -9.27
N ILE A 641 21.86 -45.47 -9.11
CA ILE A 641 23.18 -45.94 -8.63
C ILE A 641 23.08 -46.35 -7.16
N ALA A 642 22.46 -45.57 -6.33
CA ALA A 642 22.26 -45.87 -4.89
C ALA A 642 21.42 -47.16 -4.70
N GLU A 643 20.33 -47.28 -5.46
CA GLU A 643 19.47 -48.46 -5.42
C GLU A 643 20.22 -49.75 -5.85
N ARG A 644 21.01 -49.68 -6.92
CA ARG A 644 21.87 -50.80 -7.35
C ARG A 644 22.92 -51.16 -6.30
N GLY A 645 23.60 -50.13 -5.74
CA GLY A 645 24.57 -50.35 -4.66
C GLY A 645 23.97 -50.95 -3.40
N MET A 646 22.75 -50.57 -3.05
CA MET A 646 22.02 -51.18 -1.94
C MET A 646 21.62 -52.62 -2.24
N ALA A 647 21.18 -52.91 -3.48
CA ALA A 647 20.84 -54.28 -3.87
C ALA A 647 22.08 -55.19 -3.87
N GLU A 648 23.21 -54.72 -4.43
CA GLU A 648 24.50 -55.43 -4.37
C GLU A 648 24.95 -55.71 -2.93
N LYS A 649 24.81 -54.70 -2.03
CA LYS A 649 25.16 -54.89 -0.61
C LYS A 649 24.19 -55.81 0.14
N ALA A 650 22.93 -55.83 -0.24
CA ALA A 650 21.92 -56.76 0.32
C ALA A 650 22.23 -58.18 -0.13
N GLU A 651 22.61 -58.41 -1.41
CA GLU A 651 23.03 -59.71 -1.91
C GLU A 651 24.31 -60.19 -1.22
N GLU A 652 25.32 -59.35 -1.12
CA GLU A 652 26.56 -59.64 -0.36
C GLU A 652 26.27 -60.01 1.10
N PHE A 653 25.33 -59.30 1.75
CA PHE A 653 24.92 -59.61 3.13
C PHE A 653 24.25 -60.97 3.26
N LEU A 654 23.39 -61.32 2.33
CA LEU A 654 22.70 -62.62 2.30
C LEU A 654 23.70 -63.76 2.01
N GLU A 655 24.65 -63.57 1.08
CA GLU A 655 25.71 -64.52 0.79
C GLU A 655 26.62 -64.78 1.98
N LYS A 656 26.83 -63.78 2.83
CA LYS A 656 27.59 -63.88 4.08
C LYS A 656 26.78 -64.43 5.28
N GLY A 657 25.61 -65.00 5.01
CA GLY A 657 24.80 -65.68 6.01
C GLY A 657 23.89 -64.78 6.81
N ALA A 658 23.62 -63.55 6.35
CA ALA A 658 22.72 -62.57 6.99
C ALA A 658 23.12 -62.21 8.44
N GLU A 659 24.40 -62.28 8.79
CA GLU A 659 24.90 -61.88 10.08
C GLU A 659 25.52 -60.47 10.06
N LEU A 660 25.10 -59.60 10.99
CA LEU A 660 25.58 -58.22 11.15
C LEU A 660 27.05 -58.14 11.65
N TYR A 661 27.55 -59.23 12.24
CA TYR A 661 28.92 -59.34 12.74
C TYR A 661 29.50 -60.68 12.29
N VAL A 662 30.42 -60.63 11.35
CA VAL A 662 31.28 -61.77 11.05
C VAL A 662 32.32 -61.89 12.15
N ARG A 663 32.32 -62.93 12.96
CA ARG A 663 33.43 -63.25 13.85
C ARG A 663 34.62 -63.64 13.00
N GLU A 664 35.74 -62.90 13.11
CA GLU A 664 37.02 -63.29 12.57
C GLU A 664 37.50 -64.60 13.15
#